data_18f21163a4380a211893d57fcb296735
#
_entry.id   18f21163a4380a211893d57fcb296735
#
_cell.length_a   1.000
_cell.length_b   1.000
_cell.length_c   1.000
_cell.angle_alpha   90.00
_cell.angle_beta   90.00
_cell.angle_gamma   90.00
#
_symmetry.space_group_name_H-M   'P 1'
#
loop_
_entity.id
_entity.type
_entity.pdbx_description
1 polymer ?
#
loop_
_entity_poly.entity_id
_entity_poly.type
_entity_poly.pdbx_seq_one_letter_code
_entity_poly.pdbx_strand_id
1 'polypeptide(L)'
;MNTTLFKIPNLRARTAAPIKPWDGKIEIPNFANKEAFRAWASDETTDSVFVSGFEGVNPHTRVNKNNEPCKMHGLIADYDTPLTDEILLEGLARGSKPGWKPMFAHKTFSNGARVVWMFEEPIHVLPGVLKEFLGLLVKETKANKMFPRMDDAILKPDQYYAWMPGAIKFADQPIRSEALHSVLAEAVEKSKKYRGEGEVAIPLDKIYQKIQEVYPGRWTGAFEDGLRGPVFWLEDGVDRVGAQVTKTGMISYSTRSPKGFMTWADLFGASWVREFQEDRFGGPMQSYWFDGKYYWKRDLERFWQSQESGNTRHDIVGTFGLSAAPDSRGALSEADEALRRIREGRRVHGAIPCLYDPREAVMRNGKRILNISKTRVMQPEEKSGAWGENFPWLAKFLDQAIDPIESLPYLMAWLKRFYTSALEGKLLPGQAVFIAGPVGQGKTFFGTEIVARLMGGGCDASDYLVQGSSFNAELFEVALWNVDDSSSADSAEAHKRFSRMIKRGVANTKHTYHRKFHDAETVNWNGRIIDTLNDDPESIQAVPHTDGSILDKISLFKFQGHKLFENIGYLELEATLENELPHFAAWLRDWEVPEEFLGSKRYGVKSYHHPMLLAESRASSSVNGFSEFLELFLRNYRADNPKAIDWKGTSTELLLALQNDASLQSSVKMFVSNSRSLGRMLASLAATGDKVERKTHDGVTIWRITL
;
A
#
# COMPACT_ATOMS: atom_id res chain seq x y z
N MET A 1 10.38 14.27 41.93
CA MET A 1 11.38 13.62 41.06
C MET A 1 12.63 14.47 41.09
N ASN A 2 13.75 13.89 41.53
CA ASN A 2 15.02 14.60 41.54
C ASN A 2 15.57 14.65 40.11
N THR A 3 15.58 15.84 39.55
CA THR A 3 16.04 16.08 38.18
C THR A 3 17.56 16.21 38.22
N THR A 4 18.30 15.29 37.59
CA THR A 4 19.76 15.21 37.72
C THR A 4 20.43 15.68 36.44
N LEU A 5 20.95 16.93 36.46
CA LEU A 5 22.03 17.40 35.59
C LEU A 5 23.35 17.30 36.32
N PHE A 6 24.47 17.08 35.64
CA PHE A 6 25.77 16.95 36.30
C PHE A 6 26.46 18.30 36.41
N LYS A 7 26.83 18.64 37.62
CA LYS A 7 27.70 19.79 37.93
C LYS A 7 29.16 19.35 37.75
N ILE A 8 29.90 20.06 36.92
CA ILE A 8 31.34 19.90 36.75
C ILE A 8 32.02 21.01 37.53
N PRO A 9 32.62 20.76 38.72
CA PRO A 9 33.36 21.75 39.42
C PRO A 9 34.66 22.03 38.68
N ASN A 10 35.04 23.27 38.59
CA ASN A 10 36.28 23.86 38.08
C ASN A 10 36.94 23.19 36.86
N LEU A 11 36.73 23.73 35.68
CA LEU A 11 37.31 23.28 34.41
C LEU A 11 38.86 23.35 34.33
N ARG A 12 39.54 24.01 35.24
CA ARG A 12 41.00 24.12 35.24
C ARG A 12 41.71 22.89 35.78
N ALA A 13 41.08 22.14 36.66
CA ALA A 13 41.62 20.86 37.08
C ALA A 13 41.43 19.87 35.95
N ARG A 14 42.38 19.74 35.05
CA ARG A 14 42.45 18.76 33.95
C ARG A 14 42.47 17.29 34.41
N THR A 15 42.29 17.06 35.68
CA THR A 15 42.11 15.76 36.31
C THR A 15 40.63 15.50 36.49
N ALA A 16 40.21 14.24 36.31
CA ALA A 16 38.83 13.80 36.46
C ALA A 16 38.24 14.25 37.81
N ALA A 17 37.63 15.44 37.83
CA ALA A 17 36.86 15.87 38.99
C ALA A 17 35.59 15.00 39.07
N PRO A 18 35.17 14.53 40.25
CA PRO A 18 33.96 13.75 40.40
C PRO A 18 32.77 14.61 39.96
N ILE A 19 32.02 14.11 38.99
CA ILE A 19 30.80 14.72 38.55
C ILE A 19 29.76 14.47 39.63
N LYS A 20 29.23 15.54 40.22
CA LYS A 20 28.17 15.46 41.23
C LYS A 20 26.82 15.73 40.60
N PRO A 21 25.76 14.98 40.97
CA PRO A 21 24.42 15.31 40.55
C PRO A 21 24.05 16.75 40.93
N TRP A 22 23.37 17.44 40.03
CA TRP A 22 22.87 18.79 40.33
C TRP A 22 21.49 18.66 41.02
N ASP A 23 21.38 19.09 42.26
CA ASP A 23 20.22 18.93 43.12
C ASP A 23 19.55 20.25 43.55
N GLY A 24 20.00 21.40 43.02
CA GLY A 24 19.45 22.67 43.44
C GLY A 24 19.69 23.87 42.52
N LYS A 25 19.13 25.01 42.91
CA LYS A 25 19.40 26.32 42.29
C LYS A 25 20.82 26.73 42.56
N ILE A 26 21.55 27.12 41.53
CA ILE A 26 22.87 27.66 41.63
C ILE A 26 22.77 29.16 41.38
N GLU A 27 23.19 29.97 42.35
CA GLU A 27 23.30 31.40 42.15
C GLU A 27 24.62 31.69 41.43
N ILE A 28 24.56 32.23 40.24
CA ILE A 28 25.69 32.71 39.48
C ILE A 28 25.68 34.25 39.54
N PRO A 29 26.80 34.90 39.88
CA PRO A 29 26.86 36.35 39.88
C PRO A 29 26.49 36.94 38.52
N ASN A 30 25.95 38.16 38.54
CA ASN A 30 25.63 38.89 37.32
C ASN A 30 26.92 39.52 36.75
N PHE A 31 27.32 39.11 35.54
CA PHE A 31 28.56 39.58 34.93
C PHE A 31 28.30 40.70 33.94
N ALA A 32 29.14 41.75 33.99
CA ALA A 32 29.04 42.91 33.11
C ALA A 32 29.38 42.57 31.64
N ASN A 33 30.27 41.61 31.41
CA ASN A 33 30.69 41.19 30.05
C ASN A 33 31.28 39.78 30.08
N LYS A 34 31.60 39.26 28.88
CA LYS A 34 32.11 37.90 28.66
C LYS A 34 33.51 37.69 29.30
N GLU A 35 34.33 38.74 29.37
CA GLU A 35 35.64 38.69 29.96
C GLU A 35 35.56 38.54 31.48
N ALA A 36 34.63 39.27 32.13
CA ALA A 36 34.35 39.15 33.56
C ALA A 36 33.86 37.75 33.93
N PHE A 37 32.96 37.15 33.09
CA PHE A 37 32.53 35.77 33.26
C PHE A 37 33.69 34.79 33.11
N ARG A 38 34.52 34.96 32.08
CA ARG A 38 35.70 34.11 31.87
C ARG A 38 36.73 34.24 33.01
N ALA A 39 36.94 35.43 33.51
CA ALA A 39 37.82 35.67 34.66
C ALA A 39 37.30 34.96 35.90
N TRP A 40 36.00 35.09 36.22
CA TRP A 40 35.35 34.40 37.32
C TRP A 40 35.38 32.87 37.14
N ALA A 41 35.03 32.39 35.97
CA ALA A 41 35.07 30.95 35.64
C ALA A 41 36.52 30.41 35.65
N SER A 42 37.50 31.27 35.60
CA SER A 42 38.93 30.98 35.56
C SER A 42 39.63 31.12 36.92
N ASP A 43 38.93 31.63 37.91
CA ASP A 43 39.45 31.76 39.26
C ASP A 43 39.48 30.39 39.95
N GLU A 44 40.63 29.98 40.45
CA GLU A 44 40.83 28.69 41.11
C GLU A 44 40.08 28.56 42.45
N THR A 45 39.69 29.71 43.02
CA THR A 45 38.91 29.77 44.27
C THR A 45 37.40 29.66 44.05
N THR A 46 36.95 29.78 42.82
CA THR A 46 35.52 29.83 42.48
C THR A 46 35.03 28.50 41.95
N ASP A 47 33.98 27.95 42.52
CA ASP A 47 33.24 26.79 42.00
C ASP A 47 32.47 27.22 40.74
N SER A 48 33.06 27.08 39.58
CA SER A 48 32.40 27.35 38.32
C SER A 48 31.37 26.27 38.03
N VAL A 49 30.15 26.67 37.66
CA VAL A 49 29.07 25.74 37.38
C VAL A 49 28.98 25.49 35.92
N PHE A 50 29.38 24.31 35.53
CA PHE A 50 29.15 23.76 34.18
C PHE A 50 28.27 22.53 34.26
N VAL A 51 27.44 22.34 33.27
CA VAL A 51 26.51 21.20 33.20
C VAL A 51 26.76 20.40 31.94
N SER A 52 26.53 19.10 32.03
CA SER A 52 26.55 18.17 30.93
C SER A 52 25.34 17.22 31.03
N GLY A 53 24.84 16.75 29.92
CA GLY A 53 23.83 15.68 29.88
C GLY A 53 24.40 14.28 30.14
N PHE A 54 25.73 14.14 30.26
CA PHE A 54 26.46 12.87 30.38
C PHE A 54 27.15 12.71 31.73
N GLU A 55 27.07 11.51 32.28
CA GLU A 55 27.81 11.09 33.48
C GLU A 55 29.13 10.40 33.10
N GLY A 56 30.21 10.68 33.82
CA GLY A 56 31.48 9.97 33.66
C GLY A 56 32.34 10.44 32.48
N VAL A 57 31.93 11.50 31.79
CA VAL A 57 32.72 12.04 30.67
C VAL A 57 33.81 12.94 31.20
N ASN A 58 35.06 12.63 30.89
CA ASN A 58 36.17 13.54 31.14
C ASN A 58 36.16 14.62 30.05
N PRO A 59 35.97 15.90 30.39
CA PRO A 59 35.91 17.00 29.42
C PRO A 59 37.17 17.17 28.58
N HIS A 60 38.29 16.50 28.93
CA HIS A 60 39.56 16.59 28.24
C HIS A 60 39.96 15.33 27.46
N THR A 61 39.23 14.25 27.59
CA THR A 61 39.48 13.03 26.83
C THR A 61 38.20 12.66 26.07
N ARG A 62 38.27 12.77 24.78
CA ARG A 62 37.18 12.30 23.92
C ARG A 62 36.81 10.87 24.31
N VAL A 63 35.60 10.72 24.84
CA VAL A 63 34.93 9.44 25.10
C VAL A 63 35.85 8.40 25.75
N ASN A 64 35.43 7.99 26.91
CA ASN A 64 35.80 6.77 27.61
C ASN A 64 36.83 5.89 26.91
N LYS A 65 38.10 6.00 27.35
CA LYS A 65 39.18 5.18 26.78
C LYS A 65 38.89 3.68 26.78
N ASN A 66 37.91 3.25 27.58
CA ASN A 66 37.55 1.85 27.81
C ASN A 66 36.35 1.36 27.03
N ASN A 67 35.81 2.18 26.11
CA ASN A 67 34.60 1.81 25.35
C ASN A 67 33.38 1.45 26.23
N GLU A 68 33.31 1.96 27.44
CA GLU A 68 32.19 1.75 28.36
C GLU A 68 30.96 2.54 27.89
N PRO A 69 29.73 2.08 28.19
CA PRO A 69 28.51 2.82 27.84
C PRO A 69 28.54 4.23 28.46
N CYS A 70 28.19 5.21 27.65
CA CYS A 70 27.96 6.57 28.16
C CYS A 70 26.61 6.63 28.84
N LYS A 71 26.57 7.07 30.10
CA LYS A 71 25.34 7.27 30.84
C LYS A 71 24.81 8.66 30.59
N MET A 72 23.63 8.78 29.98
CA MET A 72 23.01 10.07 29.65
C MET A 72 21.79 10.31 30.55
N HIS A 73 21.69 11.53 31.06
CA HIS A 73 20.58 12.00 31.89
C HIS A 73 19.69 13.03 31.18
N GLY A 74 20.17 13.55 30.05
CA GLY A 74 19.46 14.55 29.26
C GLY A 74 20.20 14.94 28.01
N LEU A 75 19.57 15.83 27.24
CA LEU A 75 20.13 16.43 26.03
C LEU A 75 20.16 17.94 26.21
N ILE A 76 21.24 18.58 25.82
CA ILE A 76 21.44 20.04 25.90
C ILE A 76 21.75 20.56 24.51
N ALA A 77 20.91 21.47 24.00
CA ALA A 77 21.11 22.14 22.72
C ALA A 77 21.54 23.63 22.99
N ASP A 78 22.55 24.09 22.29
CA ASP A 78 23.04 25.48 22.32
C ASP A 78 22.68 26.16 20.99
N TYR A 79 22.21 27.41 21.09
CA TYR A 79 21.80 28.20 19.92
C TYR A 79 22.50 29.58 20.01
N ASP A 80 23.32 29.89 19.02
CA ASP A 80 24.12 31.11 18.95
C ASP A 80 23.36 32.35 18.48
N THR A 81 22.10 32.20 18.09
CA THR A 81 21.27 33.31 17.62
C THR A 81 20.72 34.08 18.81
N PRO A 82 20.93 35.43 18.89
CA PRO A 82 20.33 36.25 19.93
C PRO A 82 18.79 36.16 19.90
N LEU A 83 18.20 35.89 21.07
CA LEU A 83 16.75 35.71 21.22
C LEU A 83 16.20 36.63 22.32
N THR A 84 14.99 37.16 22.11
CA THR A 84 14.23 37.79 23.22
C THR A 84 13.55 36.67 24.03
N ASP A 85 13.07 37.00 25.25
CA ASP A 85 12.36 36.03 26.07
C ASP A 85 11.08 35.57 25.43
N GLU A 86 10.40 36.44 24.71
CA GLU A 86 9.17 36.11 23.93
C GLU A 86 9.48 35.14 22.83
N ILE A 87 10.49 35.38 22.01
CA ILE A 87 10.91 34.47 20.92
C ILE A 87 11.37 33.13 21.50
N LEU A 88 12.02 33.13 22.66
CA LEU A 88 12.43 31.90 23.35
C LEU A 88 11.21 31.09 23.73
N LEU A 89 10.22 31.69 24.38
CA LEU A 89 8.99 31.00 24.80
C LEU A 89 8.15 30.50 23.59
N GLU A 90 7.98 31.31 22.55
CA GLU A 90 7.32 30.93 21.34
C GLU A 90 8.01 29.77 20.62
N GLY A 91 9.33 29.80 20.52
CA GLY A 91 10.12 28.73 19.91
C GLY A 91 10.01 27.40 20.66
N LEU A 92 10.06 27.47 22.02
CA LEU A 92 9.85 26.30 22.87
C LEU A 92 8.47 25.70 22.66
N ALA A 93 7.41 26.54 22.58
CA ALA A 93 6.05 26.09 22.35
C ALA A 93 5.86 25.47 20.93
N ARG A 94 6.36 26.14 19.91
CA ARG A 94 6.22 25.74 18.49
C ARG A 94 7.03 24.48 18.15
N GLY A 95 8.26 24.39 18.66
CA GLY A 95 9.18 23.30 18.36
C GLY A 95 8.89 22.01 19.14
N SER A 96 8.02 22.05 20.14
CA SER A 96 7.83 20.91 21.04
C SER A 96 6.84 19.88 20.48
N LYS A 97 7.30 18.64 20.36
CA LYS A 97 6.44 17.46 20.05
C LYS A 97 5.88 16.90 21.36
N PRO A 98 4.62 16.43 21.42
CA PRO A 98 4.10 15.74 22.60
C PRO A 98 5.04 14.61 23.07
N GLY A 99 5.34 14.58 24.39
CA GLY A 99 6.26 13.60 24.97
C GLY A 99 7.76 13.93 24.79
N TRP A 100 8.10 14.97 24.00
CA TRP A 100 9.49 15.38 23.71
C TRP A 100 9.71 16.87 24.03
N LYS A 101 9.02 17.41 25.02
CA LYS A 101 9.13 18.80 25.39
C LYS A 101 10.43 19.05 26.18
N PRO A 102 11.12 20.17 25.94
CA PRO A 102 12.24 20.57 26.77
C PRO A 102 11.73 20.90 28.19
N MET A 103 12.55 20.60 29.18
CA MET A 103 12.17 20.86 30.56
C MET A 103 12.61 22.26 30.98
N PHE A 104 13.80 22.71 30.56
CA PHE A 104 14.37 24.00 30.89
C PHE A 104 14.90 24.68 29.66
N ALA A 105 14.97 26.01 29.71
CA ALA A 105 15.73 26.82 28.81
C ALA A 105 16.28 28.03 29.57
N HIS A 106 17.47 28.50 29.18
CA HIS A 106 18.04 29.75 29.65
C HIS A 106 18.80 30.50 28.57
N LYS A 107 18.97 31.79 28.71
CA LYS A 107 19.81 32.57 27.80
C LYS A 107 21.28 32.32 28.08
N THR A 108 22.09 32.39 27.03
CA THR A 108 23.56 32.38 27.13
C THR A 108 24.08 33.77 27.30
N PHE A 109 25.37 33.90 27.61
CA PHE A 109 26.04 35.17 27.74
C PHE A 109 26.04 36.04 26.47
N SER A 110 25.99 35.38 25.30
CA SER A 110 25.87 36.02 23.98
C SER A 110 24.42 36.29 23.57
N ASN A 111 23.46 36.23 24.49
CA ASN A 111 22.02 36.30 24.26
C ASN A 111 21.45 35.19 23.37
N GLY A 112 22.18 34.11 23.08
CA GLY A 112 21.68 32.90 22.54
C GLY A 112 20.80 32.13 23.56
N ALA A 113 20.45 30.89 23.25
CA ALA A 113 19.65 30.05 24.15
C ALA A 113 20.29 28.68 24.35
N ARG A 114 20.14 28.14 25.57
CA ARG A 114 20.34 26.72 25.85
C ARG A 114 19.02 26.09 26.23
N VAL A 115 18.74 24.97 25.59
CA VAL A 115 17.48 24.20 25.79
C VAL A 115 17.83 22.82 26.27
N VAL A 116 17.20 22.40 27.36
CA VAL A 116 17.54 21.18 28.09
C VAL A 116 16.34 20.24 28.14
N TRP A 117 16.54 19.05 27.66
CA TRP A 117 15.62 17.92 27.80
C TRP A 117 16.14 16.97 28.86
N MET A 118 15.31 16.64 29.83
CA MET A 118 15.66 15.69 30.88
C MET A 118 15.04 14.33 30.56
N PHE A 119 15.69 13.26 30.95
CA PHE A 119 15.24 11.90 30.84
C PHE A 119 14.63 11.44 32.17
N GLU A 120 13.59 10.60 32.08
CA GLU A 120 12.93 10.02 33.26
C GLU A 120 13.90 9.11 34.05
N GLU A 121 14.61 8.28 33.32
CA GLU A 121 15.70 7.45 33.80
C GLU A 121 16.94 7.64 32.92
N PRO A 122 18.16 7.53 33.50
CA PRO A 122 19.36 7.63 32.69
C PRO A 122 19.43 6.46 31.69
N ILE A 123 19.86 6.76 30.46
CA ILE A 123 20.04 5.75 29.42
C ILE A 123 21.52 5.46 29.18
N HIS A 124 21.89 4.19 29.02
CA HIS A 124 23.25 3.79 28.72
C HIS A 124 23.40 3.59 27.20
N VAL A 125 24.33 4.33 26.60
CA VAL A 125 24.56 4.31 25.14
C VAL A 125 26.00 3.92 24.86
N LEU A 126 26.20 2.87 24.06
CA LEU A 126 27.54 2.46 23.61
C LEU A 126 28.18 3.57 22.73
N PRO A 127 29.48 3.80 22.86
CA PRO A 127 30.17 4.86 22.08
C PRO A 127 29.97 4.75 20.59
N GLY A 128 29.92 3.52 20.04
CA GLY A 128 29.73 3.29 18.63
C GLY A 128 28.30 3.55 18.13
N VAL A 129 27.32 3.70 19.01
CA VAL A 129 25.91 3.97 18.71
C VAL A 129 25.57 5.44 19.00
N LEU A 130 26.42 6.11 19.81
CA LEU A 130 26.14 7.41 20.40
C LEU A 130 25.82 8.48 19.35
N LYS A 131 26.60 8.56 18.27
CA LYS A 131 26.39 9.57 17.22
C LYS A 131 25.01 9.43 16.56
N GLU A 132 24.61 8.21 16.23
CA GLU A 132 23.28 7.93 15.64
C GLU A 132 22.16 8.21 16.64
N PHE A 133 22.35 7.82 17.88
CA PHE A 133 21.40 8.07 18.96
C PHE A 133 21.17 9.57 19.18
N LEU A 134 22.25 10.37 19.28
CA LEU A 134 22.15 11.83 19.40
C LEU A 134 21.48 12.46 18.17
N GLY A 135 21.81 12.01 16.96
CA GLY A 135 21.18 12.48 15.73
C GLY A 135 19.67 12.20 15.71
N LEU A 136 19.23 11.03 16.18
CA LEU A 136 17.81 10.70 16.30
C LEU A 136 17.12 11.50 17.41
N LEU A 137 17.78 11.73 18.56
CA LEU A 137 17.26 12.60 19.61
C LEU A 137 17.02 14.02 19.11
N VAL A 138 17.96 14.58 18.35
CA VAL A 138 17.81 15.92 17.73
C VAL A 138 16.60 15.95 16.80
N LYS A 139 16.36 14.86 16.04
CA LYS A 139 15.19 14.73 15.15
C LYS A 139 13.89 14.64 15.95
N GLU A 140 13.83 13.79 16.97
CA GLU A 140 12.62 13.57 17.78
C GLU A 140 12.25 14.79 18.62
N THR A 141 13.24 15.43 19.23
CA THR A 141 13.05 16.68 19.98
C THR A 141 12.82 17.90 19.08
N LYS A 142 13.03 17.77 17.77
CA LYS A 142 13.05 18.87 16.80
C LYS A 142 14.02 20.00 17.18
N ALA A 143 15.07 19.70 17.93
CA ALA A 143 16.04 20.69 18.39
C ALA A 143 16.61 21.55 17.24
N ASN A 144 16.94 20.92 16.10
CA ASN A 144 17.45 21.60 14.91
C ASN A 144 16.43 22.50 14.17
N LYS A 145 15.17 22.50 14.59
CA LYS A 145 14.08 23.32 14.01
C LYS A 145 13.51 24.34 15.00
N MET A 146 13.94 24.28 16.25
CA MET A 146 13.38 25.10 17.31
C MET A 146 13.84 26.58 17.16
N PHE A 147 15.14 26.79 16.98
CA PHE A 147 15.72 28.09 16.69
C PHE A 147 16.82 27.97 15.61
N PRO A 148 17.16 29.06 14.92
CA PRO A 148 18.28 29.06 13.97
C PRO A 148 19.65 28.84 14.67
N ARG A 149 20.61 28.33 13.90
CA ARG A 149 22.02 28.16 14.31
C ARG A 149 22.21 27.37 15.60
N MET A 150 21.61 26.16 15.63
CA MET A 150 21.94 25.16 16.65
C MET A 150 23.41 24.75 16.50
N ASP A 151 24.17 24.75 17.59
CA ASP A 151 25.55 24.28 17.58
C ASP A 151 25.58 22.73 17.44
N ASP A 152 26.41 22.24 16.51
CA ASP A 152 26.66 20.80 16.31
C ASP A 152 27.33 20.14 17.52
N ALA A 153 27.79 20.94 18.52
CA ALA A 153 28.30 20.43 19.79
C ALA A 153 27.30 19.51 20.53
N ILE A 154 26.00 19.65 20.29
CA ILE A 154 24.96 18.74 20.80
C ILE A 154 25.24 17.26 20.45
N LEU A 155 25.95 17.00 19.36
CA LEU A 155 26.33 15.66 18.91
C LEU A 155 27.62 15.14 19.55
N LYS A 156 28.20 15.88 20.51
CA LYS A 156 29.47 15.57 21.19
C LYS A 156 29.20 15.23 22.65
N PRO A 157 29.54 14.04 23.13
CA PRO A 157 29.30 13.64 24.52
C PRO A 157 30.21 14.35 25.52
N ASP A 158 31.36 14.84 25.08
CA ASP A 158 32.34 15.56 25.89
C ASP A 158 32.04 17.06 26.02
N GLN A 159 30.87 17.49 25.52
CA GLN A 159 30.47 18.88 25.61
C GLN A 159 29.86 19.19 26.98
N TYR A 160 30.29 20.31 27.53
CA TYR A 160 29.76 20.90 28.75
C TYR A 160 29.44 22.37 28.52
N TYR A 161 28.50 22.87 29.31
CA TYR A 161 27.94 24.21 29.13
C TYR A 161 27.98 24.98 30.45
N ALA A 162 28.38 26.26 30.40
CA ALA A 162 28.27 27.14 31.57
C ALA A 162 26.78 27.33 31.91
N TRP A 163 26.43 27.09 33.15
CA TRP A 163 25.08 27.34 33.63
C TRP A 163 24.92 28.83 33.93
N MET A 164 23.82 29.41 33.40
CA MET A 164 23.46 30.81 33.60
C MET A 164 22.24 30.95 34.50
N PRO A 165 22.13 32.02 35.32
CA PRO A 165 20.96 32.25 36.15
C PRO A 165 19.70 32.52 35.28
N GLY A 166 18.52 32.28 35.84
CA GLY A 166 17.25 32.65 35.21
C GLY A 166 16.70 31.59 34.25
N ALA A 167 16.97 30.32 34.49
CA ALA A 167 16.38 29.23 33.68
C ALA A 167 14.85 29.26 33.74
N ILE A 168 14.24 29.21 32.55
CA ILE A 168 12.79 29.12 32.38
C ILE A 168 12.39 27.64 32.41
N LYS A 169 11.55 27.24 33.35
CA LYS A 169 10.93 25.92 33.37
C LYS A 169 9.78 25.91 32.37
N PHE A 170 9.80 24.96 31.44
CA PHE A 170 8.81 24.86 30.35
C PHE A 170 7.87 23.65 30.46
N ALA A 171 8.41 22.50 30.86
CA ALA A 171 7.62 21.29 31.06
C ALA A 171 7.83 20.71 32.44
N ASP A 172 6.81 19.98 32.95
CA ASP A 172 6.82 19.35 34.26
C ASP A 172 7.29 17.90 34.24
N GLN A 173 7.39 17.30 33.06
CA GLN A 173 7.71 15.88 32.94
C GLN A 173 8.92 15.65 32.01
N PRO A 174 9.83 14.76 32.40
CA PRO A 174 10.94 14.34 31.55
C PRO A 174 10.46 13.48 30.36
N ILE A 175 11.37 13.24 29.42
CA ILE A 175 11.13 12.26 28.34
C ILE A 175 11.05 10.86 28.94
N ARG A 176 10.01 10.12 28.62
CA ARG A 176 9.78 8.77 29.15
C ARG A 176 10.82 7.77 28.68
N SER A 177 11.19 6.85 29.54
CA SER A 177 12.18 5.80 29.28
C SER A 177 11.83 4.93 28.09
N GLU A 178 10.56 4.58 27.89
CA GLU A 178 10.09 3.80 26.75
C GLU A 178 10.38 4.47 25.40
N ALA A 179 10.16 5.80 25.32
CA ALA A 179 10.44 6.56 24.11
C ALA A 179 11.95 6.60 23.82
N LEU A 180 12.79 6.73 24.85
CA LEU A 180 14.25 6.72 24.73
C LEU A 180 14.78 5.35 24.29
N HIS A 181 14.25 4.25 24.84
CA HIS A 181 14.63 2.89 24.44
C HIS A 181 14.25 2.60 22.99
N SER A 182 13.10 3.10 22.52
CA SER A 182 12.70 2.98 21.11
C SER A 182 13.70 3.69 20.18
N VAL A 183 14.12 4.91 20.53
CA VAL A 183 15.13 5.67 19.77
C VAL A 183 16.50 4.98 19.83
N LEU A 184 16.87 4.42 20.99
CA LEU A 184 18.11 3.67 21.11
C LEU A 184 18.12 2.42 20.25
N ALA A 185 17.02 1.68 20.20
CA ALA A 185 16.87 0.50 19.33
C ALA A 185 17.04 0.88 17.84
N GLU A 186 16.41 1.99 17.40
CA GLU A 186 16.60 2.50 16.04
C GLU A 186 18.07 2.92 15.76
N ALA A 187 18.71 3.55 16.73
CA ALA A 187 20.12 3.94 16.63
C ALA A 187 21.05 2.74 16.54
N VAL A 188 20.78 1.68 17.31
CA VAL A 188 21.51 0.41 17.25
C VAL A 188 21.38 -0.21 15.87
N GLU A 189 20.18 -0.28 15.32
CA GLU A 189 19.96 -0.81 13.98
C GLU A 189 20.66 0.02 12.89
N LYS A 190 20.62 1.34 12.99
CA LYS A 190 21.35 2.23 12.08
C LYS A 190 22.88 2.08 12.21
N SER A 191 23.39 1.98 13.43
CA SER A 191 24.83 1.83 13.65
C SER A 191 25.37 0.48 13.19
N LYS A 192 24.56 -0.58 13.20
CA LYS A 192 24.91 -1.89 12.59
C LYS A 192 25.18 -1.76 11.09
N LYS A 193 24.43 -0.88 10.38
CA LYS A 193 24.66 -0.62 8.95
C LYS A 193 26.06 -0.03 8.66
N TYR A 194 26.61 0.76 9.56
CA TYR A 194 27.94 1.37 9.37
C TYR A 194 29.11 0.46 9.79
N ARG A 195 28.83 -0.64 10.52
CA ARG A 195 29.86 -1.59 10.95
C ARG A 195 29.98 -2.83 10.08
N GLY A 196 29.05 -3.02 9.14
CA GLY A 196 28.88 -4.25 8.37
C GLY A 196 29.22 -4.14 6.89
N GLU A 197 29.87 -3.09 6.42
CA GLU A 197 30.36 -3.09 5.04
C GLU A 197 31.46 -4.13 4.88
N GLY A 198 31.10 -5.29 4.35
CA GLY A 198 32.02 -6.38 4.00
C GLY A 198 32.09 -7.57 4.96
N GLU A 199 31.36 -7.61 6.07
CA GLU A 199 31.47 -8.69 7.07
C GLU A 199 30.36 -9.73 6.95
N VAL A 200 30.77 -10.99 6.81
CA VAL A 200 29.85 -12.15 6.77
C VAL A 200 29.48 -12.55 8.18
N ALA A 201 28.18 -12.62 8.49
CA ALA A 201 27.71 -13.30 9.71
C ALA A 201 27.83 -14.80 9.49
N ILE A 202 28.77 -15.42 10.20
CA ILE A 202 28.98 -16.87 10.20
C ILE A 202 28.32 -17.44 11.45
N PRO A 203 27.65 -18.60 11.40
CA PRO A 203 27.11 -19.27 12.59
C PRO A 203 28.18 -19.45 13.68
N LEU A 204 27.88 -19.01 14.90
CA LEU A 204 28.88 -18.98 16.00
C LEU A 204 29.41 -20.35 16.39
N ASP A 205 28.66 -21.42 16.20
CA ASP A 205 29.09 -22.79 16.36
C ASP A 205 30.23 -23.15 15.37
N LYS A 206 30.15 -22.68 14.13
CA LYS A 206 31.19 -22.83 13.11
C LYS A 206 32.43 -22.01 13.45
N ILE A 207 32.22 -20.79 13.94
CA ILE A 207 33.31 -19.94 14.43
C ILE A 207 34.04 -20.64 15.61
N TYR A 208 33.27 -21.15 16.58
CA TYR A 208 33.83 -21.84 17.72
C TYR A 208 34.65 -23.08 17.31
N GLN A 209 34.11 -23.88 16.38
CA GLN A 209 34.87 -25.02 15.82
C GLN A 209 36.19 -24.54 15.18
N LYS A 210 36.16 -23.46 14.42
CA LYS A 210 37.35 -22.90 13.79
C LYS A 210 38.35 -22.34 14.78
N ILE A 211 37.90 -21.74 15.90
CA ILE A 211 38.77 -21.33 17.00
C ILE A 211 39.48 -22.54 17.60
N GLN A 212 38.77 -23.63 17.84
CA GLN A 212 39.36 -24.86 18.39
C GLN A 212 40.38 -25.50 17.43
N GLU A 213 40.17 -25.37 16.11
CA GLU A 213 41.08 -25.85 15.08
C GLU A 213 42.37 -25.02 15.01
N VAL A 214 42.24 -23.68 14.95
CA VAL A 214 43.37 -22.76 14.69
C VAL A 214 44.07 -22.36 16.01
N TYR A 215 43.32 -22.25 17.08
CA TYR A 215 43.77 -21.78 18.40
C TYR A 215 43.34 -22.74 19.52
N PRO A 216 43.78 -24.00 19.48
CA PRO A 216 43.28 -25.05 20.40
C PRO A 216 43.45 -24.68 21.88
N GLY A 217 42.36 -24.80 22.64
CA GLY A 217 42.35 -24.54 24.08
C GLY A 217 42.43 -23.07 24.51
N ARG A 218 42.52 -22.11 23.58
CA ARG A 218 42.61 -20.69 23.92
C ARG A 218 41.28 -20.04 24.25
N TRP A 219 40.15 -20.63 23.80
CA TRP A 219 38.81 -20.27 24.25
C TRP A 219 38.14 -21.53 24.81
N THR A 220 37.69 -21.49 26.05
CA THR A 220 36.98 -22.58 26.71
C THR A 220 35.64 -22.12 27.24
N GLY A 221 34.63 -22.96 27.17
CA GLY A 221 33.27 -22.64 27.63
C GLY A 221 32.36 -22.14 26.52
N ALA A 222 31.30 -21.40 26.90
CA ALA A 222 30.30 -20.89 25.97
C ALA A 222 30.89 -19.86 24.98
N PHE A 223 30.36 -19.84 23.75
CA PHE A 223 30.72 -18.86 22.70
C PHE A 223 29.45 -18.33 22.10
N GLU A 224 29.02 -17.18 22.59
CA GLU A 224 27.76 -16.55 22.26
C GLU A 224 27.93 -15.06 21.99
N ASP A 225 27.01 -14.46 21.20
CA ASP A 225 27.01 -13.03 20.88
C ASP A 225 26.94 -12.18 22.16
N GLY A 226 27.85 -11.23 22.30
CA GLY A 226 27.97 -10.38 23.48
C GLY A 226 28.82 -10.95 24.61
N LEU A 227 29.18 -12.24 24.56
CA LEU A 227 30.01 -12.86 25.63
C LEU A 227 31.44 -12.35 25.59
N ARG A 228 32.02 -12.05 26.76
CA ARG A 228 33.42 -11.68 26.90
C ARG A 228 34.30 -12.88 27.17
N GLY A 229 35.51 -12.86 26.59
CA GLY A 229 36.49 -13.94 26.78
C GLY A 229 37.90 -13.52 26.39
N PRO A 230 38.80 -14.47 26.27
CA PRO A 230 40.21 -14.22 26.01
C PRO A 230 40.44 -13.70 24.59
N VAL A 231 41.52 -12.90 24.44
CA VAL A 231 42.02 -12.44 23.12
C VAL A 231 42.83 -13.61 22.52
N PHE A 232 42.13 -14.63 22.02
CA PHE A 232 42.70 -15.92 21.64
C PHE A 232 43.71 -15.86 20.46
N TRP A 233 43.73 -14.80 19.69
CA TRP A 233 44.64 -14.59 18.56
C TRP A 233 45.98 -13.97 18.96
N LEU A 234 46.18 -13.57 20.23
CA LEU A 234 47.46 -13.10 20.73
C LEU A 234 48.27 -14.23 21.33
N GLU A 235 49.58 -14.31 21.01
CA GLU A 235 50.44 -15.40 21.40
C GLU A 235 50.55 -15.61 22.92
N ASP A 236 50.53 -14.54 23.67
CA ASP A 236 50.70 -14.56 25.12
C ASP A 236 49.42 -14.76 25.93
N GLY A 237 48.27 -14.91 25.28
CA GLY A 237 46.98 -15.38 25.83
C GLY A 237 46.46 -14.82 27.16
N VAL A 238 46.98 -13.69 27.64
CA VAL A 238 46.88 -13.29 29.05
C VAL A 238 45.65 -12.49 29.42
N ASP A 239 44.96 -11.87 28.43
CA ASP A 239 43.73 -11.11 28.72
C ASP A 239 42.50 -12.01 28.71
N ARG A 240 42.14 -12.56 29.89
CA ARG A 240 41.07 -13.52 30.10
C ARG A 240 39.68 -12.99 29.73
N VAL A 241 39.48 -11.69 29.61
CA VAL A 241 38.24 -10.98 29.26
C VAL A 241 38.44 -9.82 28.30
N GLY A 242 39.54 -9.84 27.57
CA GLY A 242 39.98 -8.74 26.70
C GLY A 242 39.30 -8.71 25.31
N ALA A 243 38.41 -9.66 25.02
CA ALA A 243 37.66 -9.69 23.77
C ALA A 243 36.19 -9.95 24.00
N GLN A 244 35.33 -9.50 23.05
CA GLN A 244 33.90 -9.75 23.05
C GLN A 244 33.45 -10.30 21.71
N VAL A 245 32.65 -11.36 21.76
CA VAL A 245 32.08 -12.02 20.59
C VAL A 245 31.00 -11.14 19.96
N THR A 246 31.01 -11.02 18.65
CA THR A 246 29.91 -10.46 17.85
C THR A 246 29.58 -11.39 16.69
N LYS A 247 28.45 -11.18 16.04
CA LYS A 247 28.04 -12.00 14.88
C LYS A 247 29.01 -11.90 13.69
N THR A 248 29.79 -10.82 13.57
CA THR A 248 30.63 -10.51 12.41
C THR A 248 32.12 -10.47 12.71
N GLY A 249 32.50 -10.66 13.99
CA GLY A 249 33.90 -10.60 14.43
C GLY A 249 34.05 -10.53 15.94
N MET A 250 35.21 -10.07 16.38
CA MET A 250 35.58 -9.90 17.79
C MET A 250 35.92 -8.44 18.10
N ILE A 251 35.28 -7.85 19.10
CA ILE A 251 35.73 -6.57 19.66
C ILE A 251 36.94 -6.88 20.54
N SER A 252 38.06 -6.19 20.35
CA SER A 252 39.21 -6.28 21.19
C SER A 252 39.35 -5.06 22.07
N TYR A 253 39.49 -5.29 23.36
CA TYR A 253 39.82 -4.27 24.36
C TYR A 253 41.32 -4.28 24.71
N SER A 254 42.10 -5.16 24.13
CA SER A 254 43.54 -5.24 24.35
C SER A 254 44.30 -4.23 23.48
N THR A 255 45.17 -3.46 24.08
CA THR A 255 46.05 -2.53 23.35
C THR A 255 47.10 -3.24 22.48
N ARG A 256 47.29 -4.54 22.67
CA ARG A 256 48.18 -5.39 21.85
C ARG A 256 47.50 -5.96 20.58
N SER A 257 46.20 -5.88 20.51
CA SER A 257 45.52 -6.32 19.28
C SER A 257 45.77 -5.35 18.14
N PRO A 258 46.01 -5.82 16.90
CA PRO A 258 46.32 -4.96 15.77
C PRO A 258 45.17 -4.03 15.40
N LYS A 259 43.93 -4.41 15.75
CA LYS A 259 42.72 -3.60 15.53
C LYS A 259 41.80 -3.72 16.75
N GLY A 260 41.00 -2.70 17.01
CA GLY A 260 39.97 -2.71 18.04
C GLY A 260 38.77 -3.61 17.69
N PHE A 261 38.62 -3.94 16.40
CA PHE A 261 37.67 -4.93 15.90
C PHE A 261 38.38 -5.85 14.90
N MET A 262 38.32 -7.16 15.15
CA MET A 262 38.87 -8.19 14.30
C MET A 262 37.72 -8.91 13.59
N THR A 263 37.69 -8.82 12.26
CA THR A 263 36.70 -9.57 11.45
C THR A 263 37.03 -11.05 11.43
N TRP A 264 36.06 -11.89 11.08
CA TRP A 264 36.36 -13.32 10.89
C TRP A 264 37.40 -13.56 9.79
N ALA A 265 37.43 -12.67 8.79
CA ALA A 265 38.46 -12.71 7.74
C ALA A 265 39.87 -12.31 8.26
N ASP A 266 39.96 -11.37 9.19
CA ASP A 266 41.22 -11.01 9.84
C ASP A 266 41.76 -12.16 10.71
N LEU A 267 40.86 -12.95 11.32
CA LEU A 267 41.20 -14.03 12.26
C LEU A 267 41.47 -15.39 11.56
N PHE A 268 40.73 -15.71 10.50
CA PHE A 268 40.73 -17.02 9.89
C PHE A 268 41.08 -17.03 8.39
N GLY A 269 41.27 -15.85 7.83
CA GLY A 269 41.56 -15.67 6.40
C GLY A 269 40.32 -15.53 5.51
N ALA A 270 40.45 -14.73 4.45
CA ALA A 270 39.35 -14.44 3.54
C ALA A 270 38.83 -15.66 2.77
N SER A 271 39.67 -16.65 2.51
CA SER A 271 39.29 -17.89 1.82
C SER A 271 38.29 -18.72 2.62
N TRP A 272 38.51 -18.88 3.93
CA TRP A 272 37.61 -19.60 4.81
C TRP A 272 36.26 -18.89 4.96
N VAL A 273 36.26 -17.57 5.09
CA VAL A 273 35.04 -16.78 5.17
C VAL A 273 34.23 -16.89 3.87
N ARG A 274 34.89 -17.02 2.71
CA ARG A 274 34.21 -17.21 1.42
C ARG A 274 33.39 -18.50 1.33
N GLU A 275 33.73 -19.54 2.06
CA GLU A 275 32.96 -20.79 2.10
C GLU A 275 31.54 -20.57 2.64
N PHE A 276 31.38 -19.55 3.49
CA PHE A 276 30.08 -19.12 4.03
C PHE A 276 29.42 -18.00 3.20
N GLN A 277 30.10 -17.50 2.17
CA GLN A 277 29.58 -16.45 1.29
C GLN A 277 28.63 -16.98 0.21
N GLU A 278 28.56 -18.29 -0.04
CA GLU A 278 27.64 -18.83 -1.06
C GLU A 278 26.19 -18.47 -0.79
N ASP A 279 25.81 -18.21 0.45
CA ASP A 279 24.46 -17.78 0.82
C ASP A 279 24.26 -16.26 0.94
N ARG A 280 25.31 -15.41 0.81
CA ARG A 280 25.15 -13.94 0.90
C ARG A 280 24.20 -13.37 -0.13
N PHE A 281 24.11 -14.01 -1.27
CA PHE A 281 23.22 -13.63 -2.36
C PHE A 281 21.85 -14.31 -2.26
N GLY A 282 21.67 -15.27 -1.36
CA GLY A 282 20.41 -15.97 -1.15
C GLY A 282 19.27 -15.01 -0.76
N GLY A 283 19.54 -14.11 0.18
CA GLY A 283 18.59 -13.07 0.59
C GLY A 283 18.12 -12.18 -0.58
N PRO A 284 19.02 -11.51 -1.30
CA PRO A 284 18.67 -10.76 -2.51
C PRO A 284 17.96 -11.62 -3.56
N MET A 285 18.45 -12.84 -3.83
CA MET A 285 17.87 -13.75 -4.82
C MET A 285 16.43 -14.16 -4.46
N GLN A 286 16.09 -14.28 -3.18
CA GLN A 286 14.73 -14.59 -2.73
C GLN A 286 13.81 -13.37 -2.72
N SER A 287 14.36 -12.18 -2.51
CA SER A 287 13.60 -10.95 -2.31
C SER A 287 13.22 -10.23 -3.59
N TYR A 288 13.95 -10.48 -4.69
CA TYR A 288 13.75 -9.73 -5.93
C TYR A 288 13.44 -10.63 -7.13
N TRP A 289 12.68 -10.04 -8.07
CA TRP A 289 12.53 -10.50 -9.44
C TRP A 289 12.97 -9.41 -10.41
N PHE A 290 13.33 -9.80 -11.65
CA PHE A 290 13.70 -8.87 -12.72
C PHE A 290 12.88 -9.16 -13.97
N ASP A 291 12.18 -8.16 -14.53
CA ASP A 291 11.32 -8.33 -15.70
C ASP A 291 11.98 -7.98 -17.05
N GLY A 292 13.26 -7.62 -17.01
CA GLY A 292 14.02 -7.13 -18.17
C GLY A 292 14.27 -5.63 -18.13
N LYS A 293 13.51 -4.88 -17.34
CA LYS A 293 13.64 -3.43 -17.17
C LYS A 293 13.68 -3.02 -15.70
N TYR A 294 12.77 -3.52 -14.90
CA TYR A 294 12.62 -3.19 -13.48
C TYR A 294 12.91 -4.39 -12.59
N TYR A 295 13.35 -4.10 -11.37
CA TYR A 295 13.43 -5.04 -10.28
C TYR A 295 12.15 -4.93 -9.44
N TRP A 296 11.65 -6.07 -8.98
CA TRP A 296 10.43 -6.18 -8.19
C TRP A 296 10.75 -6.69 -6.82
N LYS A 297 10.38 -5.94 -5.77
CA LYS A 297 10.54 -6.29 -4.35
C LYS A 297 9.20 -6.20 -3.65
N ARG A 298 8.98 -7.04 -2.65
CA ARG A 298 7.80 -6.90 -1.77
C ARG A 298 8.01 -5.75 -0.79
N ASP A 299 6.98 -4.92 -0.61
CA ASP A 299 6.91 -3.92 0.43
C ASP A 299 6.60 -4.55 1.81
N LEU A 300 6.36 -3.71 2.82
CA LEU A 300 6.01 -4.15 4.18
C LEU A 300 4.69 -4.92 4.23
N GLU A 301 3.76 -4.64 3.33
CA GLU A 301 2.47 -5.31 3.19
C GLU A 301 2.56 -6.56 2.30
N ARG A 302 3.77 -6.91 1.85
CA ARG A 302 4.09 -8.03 0.96
C ARG A 302 3.56 -7.89 -0.47
N PHE A 303 3.30 -6.66 -0.93
CA PHE A 303 2.96 -6.39 -2.32
C PHE A 303 4.20 -6.10 -3.17
N TRP A 304 4.18 -6.50 -4.43
CA TRP A 304 5.28 -6.27 -5.36
C TRP A 304 5.33 -4.82 -5.83
N GLN A 305 6.46 -4.18 -5.63
CA GLN A 305 6.76 -2.83 -6.10
C GLN A 305 7.92 -2.87 -7.08
N SER A 306 7.79 -2.15 -8.20
CA SER A 306 8.85 -2.03 -9.20
C SER A 306 9.85 -0.95 -8.79
N GLN A 307 11.14 -1.23 -8.97
CA GLN A 307 12.23 -0.31 -8.68
C GLN A 307 13.22 -0.27 -9.85
N GLU A 308 13.84 0.88 -10.08
CA GLU A 308 14.95 1.02 -11.00
C GLU A 308 16.24 0.41 -10.42
N SER A 309 17.19 0.08 -11.28
CA SER A 309 18.46 -0.58 -10.90
C SER A 309 19.23 0.20 -9.81
N GLY A 310 19.25 1.53 -9.87
CA GLY A 310 19.95 2.37 -8.89
C GLY A 310 19.33 2.26 -7.49
N ASN A 311 18.01 2.37 -7.39
CA ASN A 311 17.28 2.25 -6.14
C ASN A 311 17.40 0.83 -5.56
N THR A 312 17.32 -0.18 -6.43
CA THR A 312 17.49 -1.58 -6.03
C THR A 312 18.89 -1.85 -5.50
N ARG A 313 19.92 -1.26 -6.12
CA ARG A 313 21.30 -1.35 -5.65
C ARG A 313 21.46 -0.76 -4.24
N HIS A 314 20.92 0.43 -3.99
CA HIS A 314 20.94 1.05 -2.65
C HIS A 314 20.18 0.22 -1.61
N ASP A 315 19.05 -0.35 -2.01
CA ASP A 315 18.24 -1.19 -1.13
C ASP A 315 18.96 -2.51 -0.79
N ILE A 316 19.64 -3.13 -1.76
CA ILE A 316 20.48 -4.32 -1.54
C ILE A 316 21.61 -4.03 -0.57
N VAL A 317 22.33 -2.93 -0.74
CA VAL A 317 23.38 -2.48 0.18
C VAL A 317 22.82 -2.27 1.58
N GLY A 318 21.72 -1.51 1.69
CA GLY A 318 21.12 -1.16 2.98
C GLY A 318 20.45 -2.32 3.72
N THR A 319 19.81 -3.24 2.98
CA THR A 319 19.03 -4.35 3.57
C THR A 319 19.88 -5.57 3.87
N PHE A 320 20.82 -5.91 2.95
CA PHE A 320 21.59 -7.16 3.04
C PHE A 320 23.07 -6.93 3.39
N GLY A 321 23.50 -5.68 3.57
CA GLY A 321 24.86 -5.34 3.96
C GLY A 321 25.91 -5.69 2.90
N LEU A 322 25.52 -5.78 1.62
CA LEU A 322 26.45 -6.06 0.53
C LEU A 322 27.25 -4.81 0.15
N SER A 323 28.56 -4.96 -0.11
CA SER A 323 29.43 -3.83 -0.46
C SER A 323 29.00 -3.12 -1.73
N ALA A 324 28.96 -1.79 -1.67
CA ALA A 324 28.76 -0.94 -2.85
C ALA A 324 30.06 -0.70 -3.64
N ALA A 325 31.21 -0.92 -3.01
CA ALA A 325 32.52 -0.74 -3.61
C ALA A 325 33.08 -2.09 -4.10
N PRO A 326 33.76 -2.14 -5.25
CA PRO A 326 34.44 -3.34 -5.70
C PRO A 326 35.70 -3.60 -4.87
N ASP A 327 35.97 -4.88 -4.59
CA ASP A 327 37.16 -5.31 -3.82
C ASP A 327 38.48 -5.04 -4.54
N SER A 328 38.46 -4.95 -5.88
CA SER A 328 39.62 -4.68 -6.69
C SER A 328 39.27 -3.89 -7.96
N ARG A 329 40.26 -3.22 -8.56
CA ARG A 329 40.08 -2.45 -9.80
C ARG A 329 39.60 -3.35 -10.93
N GLY A 330 38.37 -3.11 -11.44
CA GLY A 330 37.78 -3.88 -12.54
C GLY A 330 36.86 -5.05 -12.09
N ALA A 331 36.73 -5.31 -10.77
CA ALA A 331 35.76 -6.26 -10.24
C ALA A 331 34.37 -5.59 -10.11
N LEU A 332 33.33 -6.42 -10.08
CA LEU A 332 31.98 -5.98 -9.70
C LEU A 332 31.93 -5.82 -8.18
N SER A 333 31.19 -4.82 -7.69
CA SER A 333 30.84 -4.78 -6.28
C SER A 333 29.90 -5.95 -5.93
N GLU A 334 29.80 -6.31 -4.64
CA GLU A 334 28.86 -7.36 -4.22
C GLU A 334 27.41 -6.99 -4.56
N ALA A 335 27.03 -5.74 -4.44
CA ALA A 335 25.71 -5.27 -4.82
C ALA A 335 25.46 -5.42 -6.34
N ASP A 336 26.46 -5.13 -7.18
CA ASP A 336 26.35 -5.30 -8.62
C ASP A 336 26.33 -6.79 -9.03
N GLU A 337 27.06 -7.64 -8.31
CA GLU A 337 27.00 -9.09 -8.46
C GLU A 337 25.63 -9.65 -8.06
N ALA A 338 25.03 -9.16 -6.98
CA ALA A 338 23.66 -9.52 -6.60
C ALA A 338 22.65 -9.15 -7.70
N LEU A 339 22.75 -7.93 -8.25
CA LEU A 339 21.91 -7.49 -9.36
C LEU A 339 22.10 -8.39 -10.59
N ARG A 340 23.34 -8.78 -10.92
CA ARG A 340 23.64 -9.70 -12.01
C ARG A 340 22.97 -11.06 -11.80
N ARG A 341 23.12 -11.65 -10.60
CA ARG A 341 22.52 -12.96 -10.26
C ARG A 341 20.98 -12.92 -10.29
N ILE A 342 20.36 -11.82 -9.81
CA ILE A 342 18.92 -11.64 -9.91
C ILE A 342 18.48 -11.61 -11.39
N ARG A 343 19.19 -10.87 -12.26
CA ARG A 343 18.90 -10.82 -13.71
C ARG A 343 18.96 -12.18 -14.38
N GLU A 344 19.88 -13.03 -13.96
CA GLU A 344 20.08 -14.37 -14.54
C GLU A 344 19.14 -15.42 -13.94
N GLY A 345 19.06 -15.49 -12.62
CA GLY A 345 18.36 -16.56 -11.91
C GLY A 345 16.88 -16.26 -11.57
N ARG A 346 16.53 -14.97 -11.41
CA ARG A 346 15.18 -14.53 -11.00
C ARG A 346 14.49 -13.71 -12.08
N ARG A 347 14.74 -14.06 -13.34
CA ARG A 347 14.13 -13.37 -14.48
C ARG A 347 12.71 -13.85 -14.71
N VAL A 348 11.82 -12.88 -14.94
CA VAL A 348 10.47 -13.04 -15.47
C VAL A 348 10.33 -12.30 -16.80
N HIS A 349 9.30 -12.62 -17.57
CA HIS A 349 9.04 -11.99 -18.86
C HIS A 349 7.99 -10.87 -18.80
N GLY A 350 7.47 -10.61 -17.62
CA GLY A 350 6.49 -9.57 -17.34
C GLY A 350 5.99 -9.71 -15.93
N ALA A 351 5.30 -8.67 -15.45
CA ALA A 351 4.72 -8.60 -14.12
C ALA A 351 3.26 -8.13 -14.25
N ILE A 352 2.31 -9.06 -14.11
CA ILE A 352 0.88 -8.80 -14.26
C ILE A 352 0.08 -9.37 -13.09
N PRO A 353 -1.10 -8.80 -12.78
CA PRO A 353 -1.98 -9.37 -11.76
C PRO A 353 -2.52 -10.72 -12.23
N CYS A 354 -2.35 -11.74 -11.39
CA CYS A 354 -3.00 -13.03 -11.50
C CYS A 354 -3.92 -13.17 -10.28
N LEU A 355 -5.13 -12.64 -10.39
CA LEU A 355 -6.06 -12.51 -9.28
C LEU A 355 -6.28 -13.84 -8.58
N TYR A 356 -6.12 -13.85 -7.26
CA TYR A 356 -6.28 -14.97 -6.34
C TYR A 356 -5.37 -16.18 -6.57
N ASP A 357 -4.51 -16.17 -7.57
CA ASP A 357 -3.50 -17.22 -7.74
C ASP A 357 -2.46 -17.11 -6.61
N PRO A 358 -2.27 -18.13 -5.75
CA PRO A 358 -1.37 -18.05 -4.62
C PRO A 358 0.12 -18.08 -5.03
N ARG A 359 0.41 -18.44 -6.27
CA ARG A 359 1.77 -18.59 -6.76
C ARG A 359 2.42 -17.23 -7.03
N GLU A 360 3.66 -17.09 -6.57
CA GLU A 360 4.47 -15.90 -6.77
C GLU A 360 4.79 -15.65 -8.25
N ALA A 361 5.08 -16.73 -8.99
CA ALA A 361 5.30 -16.68 -10.42
C ALA A 361 4.56 -17.82 -11.11
N VAL A 362 3.96 -17.51 -12.25
CA VAL A 362 3.17 -18.45 -13.04
C VAL A 362 3.76 -18.64 -14.43
N MET A 363 3.58 -19.84 -15.00
CA MET A 363 3.97 -20.12 -16.39
C MET A 363 2.79 -19.83 -17.33
N ARG A 364 2.98 -18.93 -18.29
CA ARG A 364 2.00 -18.61 -19.34
C ARG A 364 2.67 -18.65 -20.71
N ASN A 365 2.17 -19.50 -21.59
CA ASN A 365 2.72 -19.67 -22.96
C ASN A 365 4.24 -19.89 -22.96
N GLY A 366 4.77 -20.71 -22.03
CA GLY A 366 6.20 -20.98 -21.89
C GLY A 366 7.02 -19.86 -21.25
N LYS A 367 6.40 -18.76 -20.84
CA LYS A 367 7.07 -17.62 -20.20
C LYS A 367 6.73 -17.58 -18.70
N ARG A 368 7.73 -17.33 -17.86
CA ARG A 368 7.56 -17.09 -16.43
C ARG A 368 7.09 -15.65 -16.22
N ILE A 369 5.97 -15.47 -15.54
CA ILE A 369 5.32 -14.17 -15.26
C ILE A 369 5.25 -13.98 -13.76
N LEU A 370 5.63 -12.83 -13.25
CA LEU A 370 5.48 -12.46 -11.85
C LEU A 370 4.02 -12.09 -11.56
N ASN A 371 3.47 -12.67 -10.51
CA ASN A 371 2.13 -12.31 -10.03
C ASN A 371 2.21 -11.11 -9.11
N ILE A 372 1.74 -9.96 -9.57
CA ILE A 372 1.70 -8.71 -8.79
C ILE A 372 0.33 -8.39 -8.20
N SER A 373 -0.57 -9.37 -8.14
CA SER A 373 -1.90 -9.17 -7.56
C SER A 373 -1.81 -8.79 -6.08
N LYS A 374 -2.53 -7.74 -5.71
CA LYS A 374 -2.68 -7.25 -4.33
C LYS A 374 -3.96 -7.76 -3.68
N THR A 375 -4.88 -8.27 -4.49
CA THR A 375 -6.23 -8.63 -4.08
C THR A 375 -6.23 -9.98 -3.38
N ARG A 376 -6.87 -10.03 -2.22
CA ARG A 376 -7.07 -11.24 -1.44
C ARG A 376 -8.55 -11.39 -1.12
N VAL A 377 -9.10 -12.56 -1.42
CA VAL A 377 -10.48 -12.90 -1.06
C VAL A 377 -10.60 -12.97 0.46
N MET A 378 -11.73 -12.47 0.99
CA MET A 378 -12.07 -12.59 2.41
C MET A 378 -12.10 -14.06 2.81
N GLN A 379 -11.47 -14.41 3.92
CA GLN A 379 -11.51 -15.78 4.43
C GLN A 379 -12.83 -16.01 5.15
N PRO A 380 -13.51 -17.13 4.89
CA PRO A 380 -14.78 -17.45 5.56
C PRO A 380 -14.51 -17.94 6.97
N GLU A 381 -15.46 -17.75 7.87
CA GLU A 381 -15.46 -18.43 9.17
C GLU A 381 -15.48 -19.95 9.02
N GLU A 382 -15.00 -20.67 10.05
CA GLU A 382 -14.91 -22.14 9.98
C GLU A 382 -16.28 -22.80 9.82
N LYS A 383 -17.27 -22.30 10.55
CA LYS A 383 -18.63 -22.84 10.57
C LYS A 383 -19.60 -21.88 9.90
N SER A 384 -20.38 -22.36 8.94
CA SER A 384 -21.54 -21.67 8.44
C SER A 384 -22.74 -21.91 9.38
N GLY A 385 -23.67 -20.95 9.39
CA GLY A 385 -24.99 -21.08 9.99
C GLY A 385 -26.09 -21.17 8.94
N ALA A 386 -27.34 -21.21 9.39
CA ALA A 386 -28.49 -21.00 8.52
C ALA A 386 -28.49 -19.55 7.98
N TRP A 387 -29.32 -19.29 6.95
CA TRP A 387 -29.49 -17.92 6.41
C TRP A 387 -29.86 -16.93 7.52
N GLY A 388 -29.05 -15.90 7.68
CA GLY A 388 -29.23 -14.84 8.67
C GLY A 388 -28.91 -15.21 10.13
N GLU A 389 -28.51 -16.45 10.43
CA GLU A 389 -28.19 -16.86 11.81
C GLU A 389 -27.01 -16.08 12.39
N ASN A 390 -25.92 -15.98 11.64
CA ASN A 390 -24.69 -15.32 12.07
C ASN A 390 -24.43 -14.00 11.33
N PHE A 391 -25.33 -13.58 10.44
CA PHE A 391 -25.28 -12.32 9.69
C PHE A 391 -26.69 -11.71 9.55
N PRO A 392 -27.35 -11.41 10.68
CA PRO A 392 -28.75 -11.03 10.70
C PRO A 392 -29.04 -9.69 10.02
N TRP A 393 -28.13 -8.73 10.09
CA TRP A 393 -28.31 -7.44 9.43
C TRP A 393 -28.18 -7.56 7.91
N LEU A 394 -27.14 -8.27 7.44
CA LEU A 394 -26.93 -8.51 6.01
C LEU A 394 -28.08 -9.32 5.40
N ALA A 395 -28.55 -10.37 6.07
CA ALA A 395 -29.69 -11.16 5.60
C ALA A 395 -30.94 -10.29 5.50
N LYS A 396 -31.23 -9.50 6.55
CA LYS A 396 -32.38 -8.58 6.56
C LYS A 396 -32.27 -7.53 5.46
N PHE A 397 -31.06 -7.00 5.19
CA PHE A 397 -30.84 -6.06 4.10
C PHE A 397 -31.18 -6.72 2.74
N LEU A 398 -30.64 -7.88 2.47
CA LEU A 398 -30.87 -8.59 1.21
C LEU A 398 -32.33 -9.00 1.03
N ASP A 399 -32.98 -9.51 2.10
CA ASP A 399 -34.39 -9.91 2.08
C ASP A 399 -35.34 -8.72 1.84
N GLN A 400 -34.99 -7.53 2.32
CA GLN A 400 -35.83 -6.34 2.15
C GLN A 400 -35.51 -5.53 0.89
N ALA A 401 -34.27 -5.55 0.44
CA ALA A 401 -33.87 -4.76 -0.72
C ALA A 401 -34.28 -5.38 -2.05
N ILE A 402 -34.26 -6.70 -2.15
CA ILE A 402 -34.55 -7.42 -3.41
C ILE A 402 -36.07 -7.50 -3.70
N ASP A 403 -36.44 -7.20 -4.94
CA ASP A 403 -37.80 -7.30 -5.48
C ASP A 403 -37.80 -8.04 -6.84
N PRO A 404 -38.59 -9.11 -7.03
CA PRO A 404 -39.24 -9.89 -5.97
C PRO A 404 -38.24 -10.77 -5.17
N ILE A 405 -38.58 -11.13 -3.96
CA ILE A 405 -37.70 -11.92 -3.06
C ILE A 405 -37.25 -13.25 -3.69
N GLU A 406 -38.07 -13.86 -4.55
CA GLU A 406 -37.78 -15.07 -5.30
C GLU A 406 -36.59 -14.93 -6.24
N SER A 407 -36.16 -13.69 -6.51
CA SER A 407 -34.94 -13.43 -7.30
C SER A 407 -33.66 -13.48 -6.49
N LEU A 408 -33.73 -13.41 -5.15
CA LEU A 408 -32.56 -13.44 -4.26
C LEU A 408 -31.69 -14.69 -4.47
N PRO A 409 -32.20 -15.92 -4.61
CA PRO A 409 -31.37 -17.09 -4.86
C PRO A 409 -30.54 -17.01 -6.14
N TYR A 410 -31.02 -16.34 -7.18
CA TYR A 410 -30.23 -16.12 -8.42
C TYR A 410 -29.04 -15.21 -8.14
N LEU A 411 -29.24 -14.13 -7.37
CA LEU A 411 -28.16 -13.23 -7.00
C LEU A 411 -27.14 -13.93 -6.09
N MET A 412 -27.61 -14.74 -5.14
CA MET A 412 -26.75 -15.53 -4.25
C MET A 412 -25.99 -16.63 -5.01
N ALA A 413 -26.60 -17.30 -5.98
CA ALA A 413 -25.90 -18.27 -6.81
C ALA A 413 -24.79 -17.62 -7.65
N TRP A 414 -25.05 -16.42 -8.21
CA TRP A 414 -24.04 -15.62 -8.90
C TRP A 414 -22.90 -15.23 -7.96
N LEU A 415 -23.20 -14.71 -6.76
CA LEU A 415 -22.22 -14.29 -5.78
C LEU A 415 -21.41 -15.47 -5.24
N LYS A 416 -22.06 -16.59 -4.91
CA LYS A 416 -21.38 -17.83 -4.51
C LYS A 416 -20.35 -18.26 -5.54
N ARG A 417 -20.76 -18.37 -6.82
CA ARG A 417 -19.84 -18.75 -7.87
C ARG A 417 -18.64 -17.81 -7.99
N PHE A 418 -18.87 -16.52 -7.84
CA PHE A 418 -17.80 -15.52 -7.85
C PHE A 418 -16.85 -15.73 -6.68
N TYR A 419 -17.40 -15.78 -5.47
CA TYR A 419 -16.64 -15.91 -4.23
C TYR A 419 -15.88 -17.24 -4.14
N THR A 420 -16.55 -18.37 -4.36
CA THR A 420 -15.90 -19.69 -4.23
C THR A 420 -14.81 -19.92 -5.27
N SER A 421 -15.02 -19.45 -6.51
CA SER A 421 -13.98 -19.56 -7.53
C SER A 421 -12.73 -18.71 -7.21
N ALA A 422 -12.90 -17.59 -6.51
CA ALA A 422 -11.79 -16.78 -6.00
C ALA A 422 -11.09 -17.46 -4.82
N LEU A 423 -11.86 -18.03 -3.91
CA LEU A 423 -11.34 -18.78 -2.76
C LEU A 423 -10.50 -20.00 -3.20
N GLU A 424 -10.89 -20.66 -4.28
CA GLU A 424 -10.16 -21.76 -4.93
C GLU A 424 -8.94 -21.28 -5.75
N GLY A 425 -8.69 -19.96 -5.81
CA GLY A 425 -7.56 -19.40 -6.56
C GLY A 425 -7.74 -19.41 -8.09
N LYS A 426 -8.95 -19.63 -8.58
CA LYS A 426 -9.24 -19.74 -10.02
C LYS A 426 -10.58 -19.09 -10.38
N LEU A 427 -10.55 -17.80 -10.68
CA LEU A 427 -11.73 -17.08 -11.11
C LEU A 427 -12.39 -17.69 -12.35
N LEU A 428 -13.67 -18.00 -12.21
CA LEU A 428 -14.51 -18.51 -13.29
C LEU A 428 -15.32 -17.37 -13.93
N PRO A 429 -15.65 -17.45 -15.24
CA PRO A 429 -16.50 -16.46 -15.91
C PRO A 429 -17.89 -16.37 -15.29
N GLY A 430 -18.50 -15.19 -15.34
CA GLY A 430 -19.88 -14.97 -14.90
C GLY A 430 -20.49 -13.72 -15.54
N GLN A 431 -21.78 -13.53 -15.31
CA GLN A 431 -22.55 -12.43 -15.87
C GLN A 431 -22.21 -11.10 -15.20
N ALA A 432 -22.44 -10.00 -15.91
CA ALA A 432 -22.59 -8.69 -15.31
C ALA A 432 -23.96 -8.59 -14.62
N VAL A 433 -24.03 -7.87 -13.53
CA VAL A 433 -25.25 -7.64 -12.75
C VAL A 433 -25.61 -6.16 -12.85
N PHE A 434 -26.86 -5.90 -13.21
CA PHE A 434 -27.47 -4.58 -13.21
C PHE A 434 -28.50 -4.53 -12.08
N ILE A 435 -28.43 -3.53 -11.22
CA ILE A 435 -29.33 -3.35 -10.09
C ILE A 435 -30.01 -2.00 -10.23
N ALA A 436 -31.29 -2.00 -10.58
CA ALA A 436 -32.10 -0.78 -10.63
C ALA A 436 -32.96 -0.65 -9.36
N GLY A 437 -33.25 0.59 -8.94
CA GLY A 437 -34.10 0.84 -7.81
C GLY A 437 -34.01 2.28 -7.31
N PRO A 438 -34.83 2.66 -6.30
CA PRO A 438 -34.86 4.02 -5.77
C PRO A 438 -33.51 4.49 -5.21
N VAL A 439 -33.32 5.80 -5.12
CA VAL A 439 -32.12 6.40 -4.54
C VAL A 439 -32.02 6.07 -3.05
N GLY A 440 -30.80 5.83 -2.57
CA GLY A 440 -30.52 5.61 -1.13
C GLY A 440 -30.89 4.22 -0.61
N GLN A 441 -31.23 3.24 -1.47
CA GLN A 441 -31.64 1.91 -1.08
C GLN A 441 -30.52 0.85 -1.12
N GLY A 442 -29.26 1.28 -1.05
CA GLY A 442 -28.10 0.38 -0.88
C GLY A 442 -27.65 -0.36 -2.14
N LYS A 443 -28.03 0.07 -3.35
CA LYS A 443 -27.55 -0.52 -4.60
C LYS A 443 -26.03 -0.46 -4.69
N THR A 444 -25.46 0.75 -4.60
CA THR A 444 -24.02 0.99 -4.62
C THR A 444 -23.34 0.32 -3.43
N PHE A 445 -23.95 0.39 -2.24
CA PHE A 445 -23.47 -0.28 -1.03
C PHE A 445 -23.31 -1.81 -1.22
N PHE A 446 -24.24 -2.47 -1.90
CA PHE A 446 -24.09 -3.90 -2.22
C PHE A 446 -22.81 -4.17 -3.01
N GLY A 447 -22.52 -3.37 -4.03
CA GLY A 447 -21.31 -3.49 -4.84
C GLY A 447 -20.03 -3.13 -4.09
N THR A 448 -20.01 -1.97 -3.43
CA THR A 448 -18.79 -1.37 -2.85
C THR A 448 -18.46 -1.88 -1.45
N GLU A 449 -19.49 -2.17 -0.62
CA GLU A 449 -19.25 -2.56 0.77
C GLU A 449 -19.44 -4.07 1.01
N ILE A 450 -20.34 -4.73 0.30
CA ILE A 450 -20.53 -6.17 0.49
C ILE A 450 -19.65 -6.96 -0.48
N VAL A 451 -19.87 -6.82 -1.79
CA VAL A 451 -19.18 -7.65 -2.77
C VAL A 451 -17.70 -7.30 -2.88
N ALA A 452 -17.34 -6.00 -2.85
CA ALA A 452 -15.94 -5.60 -2.89
C ALA A 452 -15.15 -6.09 -1.68
N ARG A 453 -15.71 -6.02 -0.46
CA ARG A 453 -15.05 -6.53 0.75
C ARG A 453 -14.87 -8.05 0.71
N LEU A 454 -15.87 -8.80 0.26
CA LEU A 454 -15.76 -10.25 0.05
C LEU A 454 -14.64 -10.60 -0.92
N MET A 455 -14.50 -9.82 -1.99
CA MET A 455 -13.54 -10.07 -3.06
C MET A 455 -12.18 -9.40 -2.83
N GLY A 456 -12.00 -8.67 -1.71
CA GLY A 456 -10.74 -7.99 -1.38
C GLY A 456 -10.46 -6.75 -2.21
N GLY A 457 -11.50 -6.15 -2.77
CA GLY A 457 -11.46 -4.88 -3.48
C GLY A 457 -12.31 -4.83 -4.73
N GLY A 458 -12.69 -3.62 -5.08
CA GLY A 458 -13.37 -3.25 -6.31
C GLY A 458 -12.88 -1.89 -6.81
N CYS A 459 -13.16 -1.54 -8.05
CA CYS A 459 -12.85 -0.24 -8.60
C CYS A 459 -14.04 0.33 -9.37
N ASP A 460 -14.08 1.64 -9.49
CA ASP A 460 -14.98 2.32 -10.41
C ASP A 460 -14.49 2.16 -11.84
N ALA A 461 -15.33 1.61 -12.70
CA ALA A 461 -15.04 1.38 -14.10
C ALA A 461 -15.87 2.27 -15.04
N SER A 462 -16.62 3.24 -14.53
CA SER A 462 -17.55 4.08 -15.29
C SER A 462 -16.85 4.77 -16.46
N ASP A 463 -15.78 5.50 -16.21
CA ASP A 463 -15.01 6.19 -17.25
C ASP A 463 -14.44 5.26 -18.31
N TYR A 464 -13.92 4.10 -17.90
CA TYR A 464 -13.35 3.11 -18.82
C TYR A 464 -14.39 2.53 -19.75
N LEU A 465 -15.55 2.17 -19.21
CA LEU A 465 -16.63 1.55 -19.97
C LEU A 465 -17.31 2.54 -20.92
N VAL A 466 -17.43 3.79 -20.52
CA VAL A 466 -18.11 4.85 -21.27
C VAL A 466 -17.14 5.59 -22.21
N GLN A 467 -16.04 6.13 -21.70
CA GLN A 467 -15.12 6.99 -22.47
C GLN A 467 -13.95 6.22 -23.06
N GLY A 468 -13.47 5.17 -22.35
CA GLY A 468 -12.30 4.37 -22.68
C GLY A 468 -10.99 5.08 -22.35
N SER A 469 -10.29 4.58 -21.35
CA SER A 469 -8.95 5.02 -20.99
C SER A 469 -7.89 4.14 -21.67
N SER A 470 -6.75 4.75 -22.06
CA SER A 470 -5.59 3.99 -22.53
C SER A 470 -4.83 3.32 -21.37
N PHE A 471 -4.83 3.94 -20.19
CA PHE A 471 -4.26 3.36 -18.96
C PHE A 471 -5.40 2.75 -18.15
N ASN A 472 -5.30 1.46 -17.86
CA ASN A 472 -6.39 0.65 -17.30
C ASN A 472 -5.88 -0.37 -16.26
N ALA A 473 -4.69 -0.15 -15.72
CA ALA A 473 -4.05 -1.13 -14.83
C ALA A 473 -4.91 -1.41 -13.58
N GLU A 474 -5.43 -0.37 -12.93
CA GLU A 474 -6.24 -0.46 -11.72
C GLU A 474 -7.48 -1.34 -11.89
N LEU A 475 -8.08 -1.33 -13.08
CA LEU A 475 -9.27 -2.12 -13.40
C LEU A 475 -8.99 -3.63 -13.36
N PHE A 476 -7.80 -4.05 -13.77
CA PHE A 476 -7.42 -5.45 -13.83
C PHE A 476 -6.66 -5.94 -12.58
N GLU A 477 -6.36 -5.04 -11.63
CA GLU A 477 -5.80 -5.38 -10.34
C GLU A 477 -6.84 -5.85 -9.32
N VAL A 478 -8.14 -5.69 -9.63
CA VAL A 478 -9.27 -6.17 -8.83
C VAL A 478 -10.20 -7.05 -9.65
N ALA A 479 -11.03 -7.83 -8.98
CA ALA A 479 -11.97 -8.72 -9.64
C ALA A 479 -13.36 -8.12 -9.84
N LEU A 480 -13.65 -6.98 -9.22
CA LEU A 480 -14.96 -6.33 -9.28
C LEU A 480 -14.84 -4.94 -9.89
N TRP A 481 -15.61 -4.70 -10.94
CA TRP A 481 -15.85 -3.38 -11.50
C TRP A 481 -17.23 -2.90 -11.07
N ASN A 482 -17.26 -1.80 -10.35
CA ASN A 482 -18.48 -1.08 -10.04
C ASN A 482 -18.71 0.02 -11.07
N VAL A 483 -19.95 0.21 -11.47
CA VAL A 483 -20.41 1.31 -12.30
C VAL A 483 -21.58 1.94 -11.56
N ASP A 484 -21.45 3.20 -11.23
CA ASP A 484 -22.47 3.92 -10.49
C ASP A 484 -23.08 5.00 -11.35
N ASP A 485 -24.42 5.04 -11.36
CA ASP A 485 -25.23 6.02 -12.06
C ASP A 485 -24.71 6.33 -13.46
N SER A 486 -24.73 5.30 -14.30
CA SER A 486 -24.20 5.41 -15.66
C SER A 486 -24.98 6.44 -16.46
N SER A 487 -24.65 7.72 -16.28
CA SER A 487 -24.97 8.83 -17.18
C SER A 487 -24.44 8.58 -18.61
N SER A 488 -24.05 7.33 -18.87
CA SER A 488 -23.55 6.81 -20.14
C SER A 488 -24.55 6.91 -21.29
N ALA A 489 -25.77 7.34 -21.02
CA ALA A 489 -26.85 7.42 -22.00
C ALA A 489 -26.93 8.77 -22.76
N ASP A 490 -26.02 9.72 -22.51
CA ASP A 490 -26.06 11.06 -23.14
C ASP A 490 -25.95 11.03 -24.67
N SER A 491 -25.53 9.89 -25.25
CA SER A 491 -25.53 9.71 -26.70
C SER A 491 -25.70 8.24 -27.09
N ALA A 492 -26.37 7.99 -28.22
CA ALA A 492 -26.51 6.65 -28.81
C ALA A 492 -25.14 5.97 -29.06
N GLU A 493 -24.08 6.74 -29.26
CA GLU A 493 -22.74 6.21 -29.44
C GLU A 493 -22.08 5.76 -28.13
N ALA A 494 -22.26 6.52 -27.05
CA ALA A 494 -21.83 6.16 -25.71
C ALA A 494 -22.52 4.86 -25.26
N HIS A 495 -23.83 4.75 -25.47
CA HIS A 495 -24.59 3.54 -25.17
C HIS A 495 -24.12 2.31 -25.97
N LYS A 496 -23.88 2.45 -27.28
CA LYS A 496 -23.32 1.38 -28.10
C LYS A 496 -21.92 0.95 -27.64
N ARG A 497 -21.12 1.90 -27.22
CA ARG A 497 -19.78 1.64 -26.68
C ARG A 497 -19.87 0.89 -25.36
N PHE A 498 -20.65 1.38 -24.42
CA PHE A 498 -20.91 0.73 -23.13
C PHE A 498 -21.38 -0.71 -23.32
N SER A 499 -22.42 -0.94 -24.11
CA SER A 499 -22.91 -2.29 -24.44
C SER A 499 -21.82 -3.19 -25.00
N ARG A 500 -20.97 -2.67 -25.89
CA ARG A 500 -19.84 -3.42 -26.46
C ARG A 500 -18.80 -3.74 -25.41
N MET A 501 -18.50 -2.82 -24.49
CA MET A 501 -17.53 -3.00 -23.44
C MET A 501 -18.02 -4.01 -22.39
N ILE A 502 -19.31 -3.97 -21.99
CA ILE A 502 -19.93 -4.99 -21.14
C ILE A 502 -19.82 -6.38 -21.80
N LYS A 503 -20.24 -6.51 -23.08
CA LYS A 503 -20.09 -7.77 -23.82
C LYS A 503 -18.64 -8.28 -23.82
N ARG A 504 -17.67 -7.37 -24.00
CA ARG A 504 -16.24 -7.69 -23.99
C ARG A 504 -15.75 -8.10 -22.60
N GLY A 505 -16.14 -7.37 -21.55
CA GLY A 505 -15.76 -7.67 -20.16
C GLY A 505 -16.25 -9.04 -19.70
N VAL A 506 -17.49 -9.39 -20.05
CA VAL A 506 -18.10 -10.68 -19.69
C VAL A 506 -17.66 -11.84 -20.57
N ALA A 507 -17.49 -11.60 -21.89
CA ALA A 507 -17.27 -12.69 -22.84
C ALA A 507 -15.80 -13.04 -23.07
N ASN A 508 -14.88 -12.07 -22.91
CA ASN A 508 -13.46 -12.26 -23.15
C ASN A 508 -12.76 -12.55 -21.83
N THR A 509 -11.82 -13.49 -21.88
CA THR A 509 -10.93 -13.78 -20.75
C THR A 509 -9.58 -13.08 -20.87
N LYS A 510 -9.24 -12.58 -22.05
CA LYS A 510 -7.97 -11.89 -22.34
C LYS A 510 -8.22 -10.43 -22.61
N HIS A 511 -7.51 -9.58 -21.86
CA HIS A 511 -7.62 -8.13 -21.95
C HIS A 511 -6.23 -7.50 -22.06
N THR A 512 -6.16 -6.30 -22.64
CA THR A 512 -4.96 -5.49 -22.66
C THR A 512 -4.82 -4.81 -21.30
N TYR A 513 -3.70 -5.02 -20.65
CA TYR A 513 -3.30 -4.42 -19.38
C TYR A 513 -2.21 -3.41 -19.65
N HIS A 514 -2.43 -2.16 -19.34
CA HIS A 514 -1.50 -1.08 -19.64
C HIS A 514 -1.30 -0.18 -18.41
N ARG A 515 -0.10 -0.29 -17.83
CA ARG A 515 0.38 0.57 -16.74
C ARG A 515 1.13 1.75 -17.31
N LYS A 516 1.06 2.89 -16.60
CA LYS A 516 1.88 4.06 -16.95
C LYS A 516 3.38 3.69 -16.89
N PHE A 517 4.12 4.06 -17.93
CA PHE A 517 5.56 3.78 -18.10
C PHE A 517 5.95 2.31 -18.32
N HIS A 518 5.00 1.41 -18.54
CA HIS A 518 5.22 0.00 -18.89
C HIS A 518 4.63 -0.30 -20.27
N ASP A 519 5.18 -1.31 -20.94
CA ASP A 519 4.60 -1.83 -22.17
C ASP A 519 3.25 -2.50 -21.87
N ALA A 520 2.34 -2.43 -22.85
CA ALA A 520 1.06 -3.08 -22.75
C ALA A 520 1.21 -4.61 -22.78
N GLU A 521 0.61 -5.29 -21.81
CA GLU A 521 0.63 -6.74 -21.66
C GLU A 521 -0.77 -7.33 -21.78
N THR A 522 -0.87 -8.64 -21.91
CA THR A 522 -2.15 -9.36 -21.89
C THR A 522 -2.38 -9.97 -20.53
N VAL A 523 -3.51 -9.63 -19.89
CA VAL A 523 -3.95 -10.20 -18.62
C VAL A 523 -5.18 -11.08 -18.85
N ASN A 524 -5.29 -12.18 -18.08
CA ASN A 524 -6.53 -12.92 -17.96
C ASN A 524 -7.38 -12.34 -16.84
N TRP A 525 -8.60 -11.94 -17.19
CA TRP A 525 -9.52 -11.37 -16.21
C TRP A 525 -10.91 -12.03 -16.41
N ASN A 526 -11.43 -12.61 -15.35
CA ASN A 526 -12.76 -13.23 -15.27
C ASN A 526 -13.56 -12.61 -14.11
N GLY A 527 -13.34 -11.32 -13.85
CA GLY A 527 -14.05 -10.60 -12.79
C GLY A 527 -15.53 -10.40 -13.08
N ARG A 528 -16.15 -9.55 -12.31
CA ARG A 528 -17.57 -9.20 -12.38
C ARG A 528 -17.74 -7.71 -12.58
N ILE A 529 -18.86 -7.38 -13.17
CA ILE A 529 -19.31 -6.00 -13.33
C ILE A 529 -20.63 -5.89 -12.59
N ILE A 530 -20.75 -4.91 -11.69
CA ILE A 530 -22.00 -4.49 -11.07
C ILE A 530 -22.28 -3.07 -11.54
N ASP A 531 -23.42 -2.86 -12.16
CA ASP A 531 -23.92 -1.56 -12.58
C ASP A 531 -25.15 -1.20 -11.74
N THR A 532 -25.15 -0.03 -11.14
CA THR A 532 -26.24 0.45 -10.28
C THR A 532 -26.96 1.61 -10.96
N LEU A 533 -28.26 1.50 -11.09
CA LEU A 533 -29.12 2.39 -11.84
C LEU A 533 -30.27 2.89 -10.97
N ASN A 534 -30.77 4.06 -11.27
CA ASN A 534 -32.08 4.46 -10.76
C ASN A 534 -33.19 3.73 -11.54
N ASP A 535 -34.38 3.60 -10.96
CA ASP A 535 -35.51 2.90 -11.58
C ASP A 535 -36.40 3.80 -12.43
N ASP A 536 -35.89 4.97 -12.82
CA ASP A 536 -36.52 5.84 -13.81
C ASP A 536 -36.22 5.39 -15.25
N PRO A 537 -37.10 5.69 -16.20
CA PRO A 537 -36.93 5.24 -17.59
C PRO A 537 -35.65 5.72 -18.29
N GLU A 538 -35.09 6.86 -17.88
CA GLU A 538 -33.84 7.40 -18.45
C GLU A 538 -32.64 6.58 -18.00
N SER A 539 -32.54 6.29 -16.71
CA SER A 539 -31.49 5.46 -16.14
C SER A 539 -31.53 4.01 -16.67
N ILE A 540 -32.72 3.43 -16.85
CA ILE A 540 -32.90 2.07 -17.39
C ILE A 540 -32.45 1.97 -18.87
N GLN A 541 -32.46 3.06 -19.63
CA GLN A 541 -31.92 3.09 -20.99
C GLN A 541 -30.40 2.80 -21.04
N ALA A 542 -29.66 2.97 -19.94
CA ALA A 542 -28.27 2.59 -19.86
C ALA A 542 -28.05 1.07 -19.94
N VAL A 543 -29.04 0.26 -19.59
CA VAL A 543 -28.97 -1.20 -19.74
C VAL A 543 -28.71 -1.55 -21.19
N PRO A 544 -27.68 -2.36 -21.49
CA PRO A 544 -27.42 -2.80 -22.87
C PRO A 544 -28.64 -3.40 -23.51
N HIS A 545 -28.88 -3.07 -24.79
CA HIS A 545 -30.03 -3.65 -25.52
C HIS A 545 -30.11 -5.16 -25.36
N THR A 546 -31.22 -5.65 -24.84
CA THR A 546 -31.47 -7.01 -24.46
C THR A 546 -31.80 -7.89 -25.68
N ASP A 547 -30.90 -7.91 -26.68
CA ASP A 547 -30.94 -8.86 -27.79
C ASP A 547 -30.46 -10.26 -27.33
N GLY A 548 -30.75 -11.27 -28.12
CA GLY A 548 -30.36 -12.67 -27.81
C GLY A 548 -28.83 -12.86 -27.63
N SER A 549 -28.00 -11.88 -27.99
CA SER A 549 -26.55 -11.94 -27.87
C SER A 549 -26.02 -11.49 -26.52
N ILE A 550 -26.83 -10.83 -25.68
CA ILE A 550 -26.43 -10.28 -24.38
C ILE A 550 -27.22 -10.87 -23.21
N LEU A 551 -28.41 -11.35 -23.43
CA LEU A 551 -29.28 -11.87 -22.36
C LEU A 551 -28.62 -12.94 -21.48
N ASP A 552 -27.76 -13.78 -22.04
CA ASP A 552 -27.00 -14.77 -21.27
C ASP A 552 -25.83 -14.18 -20.49
N LYS A 553 -25.47 -12.91 -20.77
CA LYS A 553 -24.29 -12.23 -20.22
C LYS A 553 -24.59 -11.25 -19.11
N ILE A 554 -25.86 -10.88 -18.96
CA ILE A 554 -26.30 -9.93 -17.95
C ILE A 554 -27.42 -10.51 -17.09
N SER A 555 -27.50 -10.06 -15.85
CA SER A 555 -28.67 -10.27 -14.98
C SER A 555 -29.21 -8.91 -14.55
N LEU A 556 -30.53 -8.78 -14.49
CA LEU A 556 -31.25 -7.55 -14.14
C LEU A 556 -31.99 -7.78 -12.84
N PHE A 557 -31.59 -7.12 -11.77
CA PHE A 557 -32.25 -7.17 -10.47
C PHE A 557 -32.89 -5.82 -10.15
N LYS A 558 -33.95 -5.84 -9.37
CA LYS A 558 -34.58 -4.67 -8.85
C LYS A 558 -34.42 -4.60 -7.33
N PHE A 559 -34.00 -3.45 -6.82
CA PHE A 559 -34.05 -3.15 -5.41
C PHE A 559 -35.29 -2.30 -5.12
N GLN A 560 -35.91 -2.54 -3.97
CA GLN A 560 -37.06 -1.78 -3.50
C GLN A 560 -36.70 -0.93 -2.29
N GLY A 561 -37.60 -0.02 -1.93
CA GLY A 561 -37.42 0.87 -0.79
C GLY A 561 -37.45 0.12 0.54
N HIS A 562 -36.52 0.42 1.43
CA HIS A 562 -36.48 -0.05 2.81
C HIS A 562 -35.93 1.05 3.75
N LYS A 563 -36.04 0.84 5.08
CA LYS A 563 -35.64 1.82 6.09
C LYS A 563 -34.45 1.39 6.96
N LEU A 564 -33.68 0.41 6.51
CA LEU A 564 -32.61 -0.14 7.34
C LEU A 564 -31.49 0.86 7.62
N PHE A 565 -31.13 1.68 6.63
CA PHE A 565 -30.09 2.69 6.79
C PHE A 565 -30.51 3.89 7.67
N GLU A 566 -31.82 4.13 7.85
CA GLU A 566 -32.31 5.18 8.74
C GLU A 566 -32.06 4.86 10.23
N ASN A 567 -31.89 3.59 10.58
CA ASN A 567 -31.84 3.09 11.95
C ASN A 567 -30.44 2.62 12.40
N ILE A 568 -29.41 2.86 11.63
CA ILE A 568 -28.04 2.44 11.95
C ILE A 568 -27.05 3.56 11.67
N GLY A 569 -26.18 3.85 12.63
CA GLY A 569 -25.10 4.83 12.45
C GLY A 569 -23.96 4.27 11.58
N TYR A 570 -23.19 5.17 10.93
CA TYR A 570 -22.10 4.77 10.05
C TYR A 570 -21.09 3.84 10.74
N LEU A 571 -20.61 4.19 11.95
CA LEU A 571 -19.63 3.37 12.68
C LEU A 571 -20.21 2.02 13.13
N GLU A 572 -21.49 1.99 13.45
CA GLU A 572 -22.19 0.76 13.82
C GLU A 572 -22.35 -0.16 12.61
N LEU A 573 -22.67 0.42 11.44
CA LEU A 573 -22.75 -0.32 10.19
C LEU A 573 -21.40 -0.92 9.79
N GLU A 574 -20.32 -0.14 9.92
CA GLU A 574 -18.96 -0.63 9.67
C GLU A 574 -18.61 -1.83 10.57
N ALA A 575 -18.83 -1.69 11.89
CA ALA A 575 -18.58 -2.78 12.84
C ALA A 575 -19.46 -4.01 12.56
N THR A 576 -20.72 -3.78 12.14
CA THR A 576 -21.63 -4.86 11.77
C THR A 576 -21.13 -5.61 10.54
N LEU A 577 -20.68 -4.90 9.49
CA LEU A 577 -20.12 -5.52 8.30
C LEU A 577 -18.84 -6.29 8.59
N GLU A 578 -17.92 -5.73 9.38
CA GLU A 578 -16.69 -6.42 9.75
C GLU A 578 -16.97 -7.74 10.47
N ASN A 579 -18.02 -7.77 11.30
CA ASN A 579 -18.40 -8.95 12.06
C ASN A 579 -19.22 -9.97 11.23
N GLU A 580 -20.15 -9.51 10.39
CA GLU A 580 -21.09 -10.40 9.70
C GLU A 580 -20.57 -10.94 8.36
N LEU A 581 -19.72 -10.19 7.64
CA LEU A 581 -19.23 -10.60 6.32
C LEU A 581 -18.45 -11.92 6.34
N PRO A 582 -17.58 -12.25 7.31
CA PRO A 582 -16.91 -13.55 7.36
C PRO A 582 -17.89 -14.71 7.54
N HIS A 583 -18.96 -14.51 8.28
CA HIS A 583 -20.03 -15.50 8.45
C HIS A 583 -20.89 -15.65 7.19
N PHE A 584 -21.19 -14.55 6.52
CA PHE A 584 -21.87 -14.58 5.22
C PHE A 584 -21.01 -15.28 4.17
N ALA A 585 -19.70 -15.05 4.19
CA ALA A 585 -18.73 -15.75 3.35
C ALA A 585 -18.73 -17.27 3.61
N ALA A 586 -18.82 -17.69 4.88
CA ALA A 586 -18.94 -19.10 5.25
C ALA A 586 -20.26 -19.70 4.73
N TRP A 587 -21.35 -18.97 4.89
CA TRP A 587 -22.65 -19.40 4.32
C TRP A 587 -22.58 -19.53 2.79
N LEU A 588 -21.99 -18.55 2.08
CA LEU A 588 -21.79 -18.63 0.62
C LEU A 588 -20.92 -19.83 0.22
N ARG A 589 -19.87 -20.15 1.00
CA ARG A 589 -19.02 -21.32 0.74
C ARG A 589 -19.81 -22.62 0.82
N ASP A 590 -20.66 -22.76 1.82
CA ASP A 590 -21.26 -24.04 2.19
C ASP A 590 -22.69 -24.22 1.61
N TRP A 591 -23.37 -23.12 1.22
CA TRP A 591 -24.68 -23.20 0.60
C TRP A 591 -24.64 -23.98 -0.72
N GLU A 592 -25.42 -25.03 -0.84
CA GLU A 592 -25.59 -25.76 -2.09
C GLU A 592 -26.59 -25.04 -3.00
N VAL A 593 -26.15 -24.68 -4.21
CA VAL A 593 -27.01 -23.99 -5.17
C VAL A 593 -28.04 -25.00 -5.72
N PRO A 594 -29.35 -24.80 -5.52
CA PRO A 594 -30.36 -25.67 -6.07
C PRO A 594 -30.26 -25.78 -7.61
N GLU A 595 -30.60 -26.96 -8.15
CA GLU A 595 -30.42 -27.28 -9.57
C GLU A 595 -31.17 -26.30 -10.48
N GLU A 596 -32.29 -25.78 -10.02
CA GLU A 596 -33.10 -24.80 -10.75
C GLU A 596 -32.37 -23.47 -11.03
N PHE A 597 -31.35 -23.08 -10.24
CA PHE A 597 -30.54 -21.89 -10.45
C PHE A 597 -29.25 -22.17 -11.22
N LEU A 598 -28.94 -23.43 -11.49
CA LEU A 598 -27.78 -23.81 -12.30
C LEU A 598 -28.05 -23.51 -13.78
N GLY A 599 -27.04 -23.00 -14.46
CA GLY A 599 -27.12 -22.52 -15.83
C GLY A 599 -26.15 -23.20 -16.79
N SER A 600 -25.79 -22.49 -17.85
CA SER A 600 -24.88 -23.01 -18.88
C SER A 600 -23.49 -23.34 -18.29
N LYS A 601 -22.80 -24.31 -18.91
CA LYS A 601 -21.40 -24.66 -18.52
C LYS A 601 -20.46 -23.46 -18.50
N ARG A 602 -20.72 -22.42 -19.28
CA ARG A 602 -19.89 -21.23 -19.37
C ARG A 602 -19.97 -20.38 -18.10
N TYR A 603 -21.20 -20.02 -17.70
CA TYR A 603 -21.41 -19.11 -16.56
C TYR A 603 -21.80 -19.86 -15.27
N GLY A 604 -22.22 -21.10 -15.36
CA GLY A 604 -22.52 -22.01 -14.24
C GLY A 604 -23.83 -21.74 -13.50
N VAL A 605 -24.36 -20.52 -13.62
CA VAL A 605 -25.63 -20.10 -13.01
C VAL A 605 -26.53 -19.47 -14.06
N LYS A 606 -27.84 -19.52 -13.85
CA LYS A 606 -28.83 -18.88 -14.72
C LYS A 606 -28.79 -17.38 -14.54
N SER A 607 -28.93 -16.61 -15.63
CA SER A 607 -29.23 -15.20 -15.59
C SER A 607 -30.66 -14.97 -15.12
N TYR A 608 -30.87 -13.93 -14.33
CA TYR A 608 -32.19 -13.44 -13.93
C TYR A 608 -32.48 -12.12 -14.60
N HIS A 609 -33.70 -11.91 -15.04
CA HIS A 609 -34.12 -10.65 -15.63
C HIS A 609 -35.46 -10.25 -15.02
N HIS A 610 -35.44 -9.21 -14.21
CA HIS A 610 -36.67 -8.65 -13.64
C HIS A 610 -37.64 -8.24 -14.78
N PRO A 611 -38.90 -8.72 -14.78
CA PRO A 611 -39.79 -8.54 -15.91
C PRO A 611 -40.01 -7.09 -16.34
N MET A 612 -40.18 -6.17 -15.38
CA MET A 612 -40.36 -4.73 -15.69
C MET A 612 -39.11 -4.13 -16.31
N LEU A 613 -37.93 -4.35 -15.71
CA LEU A 613 -36.67 -3.80 -16.23
C LEU A 613 -36.36 -4.33 -17.63
N LEU A 614 -36.67 -5.60 -17.88
CA LEU A 614 -36.52 -6.23 -19.19
C LEU A 614 -37.47 -5.60 -20.21
N ALA A 615 -38.71 -5.36 -19.83
CA ALA A 615 -39.69 -4.72 -20.70
C ALA A 615 -39.31 -3.28 -21.04
N GLU A 616 -38.88 -2.48 -20.05
CA GLU A 616 -38.45 -1.10 -20.24
C GLU A 616 -37.16 -0.99 -21.08
N SER A 617 -36.17 -1.86 -20.83
CA SER A 617 -34.96 -1.92 -21.66
C SER A 617 -35.25 -2.28 -23.10
N ARG A 618 -36.28 -3.14 -23.37
CA ARG A 618 -36.72 -3.45 -24.71
C ARG A 618 -37.49 -2.32 -25.35
N ALA A 619 -38.36 -1.66 -24.61
CA ALA A 619 -39.12 -0.51 -25.10
C ALA A 619 -38.23 0.63 -25.55
N SER A 620 -37.13 0.87 -24.84
CA SER A 620 -36.14 1.90 -25.15
C SER A 620 -35.19 1.51 -26.30
N SER A 621 -35.24 0.29 -26.81
CA SER A 621 -34.32 -0.14 -27.86
C SER A 621 -34.58 0.64 -29.16
N SER A 622 -33.51 1.05 -29.87
CA SER A 622 -33.63 1.73 -31.17
C SER A 622 -34.41 0.91 -32.23
N VAL A 623 -34.52 -0.37 -32.03
CA VAL A 623 -35.31 -1.31 -32.89
C VAL A 623 -36.79 -1.16 -32.57
N ASN A 624 -37.17 -1.01 -31.31
CA ASN A 624 -38.58 -0.84 -30.93
C ASN A 624 -39.05 0.58 -31.21
N GLY A 625 -38.24 1.63 -30.92
CA GLY A 625 -38.57 2.98 -31.34
C GLY A 625 -38.71 3.08 -32.87
N PHE A 626 -37.90 2.31 -33.60
CA PHE A 626 -38.05 2.21 -35.04
C PHE A 626 -39.29 1.38 -35.45
N SER A 627 -39.70 0.37 -34.72
CA SER A 627 -40.97 -0.35 -34.96
C SER A 627 -42.17 0.57 -34.80
N GLU A 628 -42.24 1.34 -33.74
CA GLU A 628 -43.29 2.37 -33.54
C GLU A 628 -43.29 3.43 -34.63
N PHE A 629 -42.11 3.86 -35.04
CA PHE A 629 -41.93 4.79 -36.13
C PHE A 629 -42.43 4.22 -37.46
N LEU A 630 -42.18 2.93 -37.73
CA LEU A 630 -42.73 2.24 -38.89
C LEU A 630 -44.27 2.08 -38.83
N GLU A 631 -44.84 1.80 -37.65
CA GLU A 631 -46.29 1.77 -37.46
C GLU A 631 -46.92 3.11 -37.76
N LEU A 632 -46.31 4.19 -37.35
CA LEU A 632 -46.81 5.54 -37.66
C LEU A 632 -46.73 5.80 -39.17
N PHE A 633 -45.62 5.43 -39.83
CA PHE A 633 -45.50 5.45 -41.28
C PHE A 633 -46.59 4.66 -41.96
N LEU A 634 -46.87 3.43 -41.54
CA LEU A 634 -47.90 2.60 -42.15
C LEU A 634 -49.31 3.16 -41.96
N ARG A 635 -49.59 3.78 -40.82
CA ARG A 635 -50.87 4.49 -40.60
C ARG A 635 -51.03 5.65 -41.58
N ASN A 636 -50.00 6.44 -41.77
CA ASN A 636 -50.03 7.57 -42.76
C ASN A 636 -50.15 7.02 -44.18
N TYR A 637 -49.36 6.00 -44.54
CA TYR A 637 -49.39 5.37 -45.83
C TYR A 637 -50.79 4.80 -46.19
N ARG A 638 -51.49 4.20 -45.21
CA ARG A 638 -52.88 3.73 -45.37
C ARG A 638 -53.89 4.83 -45.48
N ALA A 639 -53.68 5.96 -44.81
CA ALA A 639 -54.57 7.12 -44.97
C ALA A 639 -54.53 7.62 -46.41
N ASP A 640 -53.35 7.59 -47.01
CA ASP A 640 -53.15 7.99 -48.41
C ASP A 640 -53.51 6.90 -49.42
N ASN A 641 -53.47 5.61 -48.99
CA ASN A 641 -53.73 4.41 -49.79
C ASN A 641 -54.72 3.47 -49.10
N PRO A 642 -56.06 3.79 -49.10
CA PRO A 642 -57.05 3.06 -48.29
C PRO A 642 -57.22 1.55 -48.61
N LYS A 643 -56.73 1.11 -49.75
CA LYS A 643 -56.79 -0.30 -50.18
C LYS A 643 -55.51 -1.09 -49.86
N ALA A 644 -54.46 -0.43 -49.35
CA ALA A 644 -53.20 -1.08 -49.05
C ALA A 644 -53.31 -1.84 -47.71
N ILE A 645 -52.95 -3.10 -47.69
CA ILE A 645 -52.89 -3.94 -46.50
C ILE A 645 -51.46 -3.92 -45.89
N ASP A 646 -50.47 -3.74 -46.73
CA ASP A 646 -49.05 -3.78 -46.38
C ASP A 646 -48.29 -2.76 -47.27
N TRP A 647 -47.08 -2.40 -46.82
CA TRP A 647 -46.11 -1.74 -47.66
C TRP A 647 -45.11 -2.74 -48.20
N LYS A 648 -44.69 -2.66 -49.47
CA LYS A 648 -43.69 -3.55 -50.10
C LYS A 648 -42.71 -2.73 -50.91
N GLY A 649 -41.43 -3.05 -50.73
CA GLY A 649 -40.36 -2.40 -51.49
C GLY A 649 -38.95 -2.77 -50.95
N THR A 650 -37.94 -2.16 -51.56
CA THR A 650 -36.54 -2.24 -51.13
C THR A 650 -36.26 -1.27 -49.98
N SER A 651 -35.16 -1.45 -49.29
CA SER A 651 -34.72 -0.53 -48.24
C SER A 651 -34.53 0.91 -48.78
N THR A 652 -34.16 1.05 -50.05
CA THR A 652 -34.01 2.39 -50.70
C THR A 652 -35.35 3.04 -50.93
N GLU A 653 -36.31 2.28 -51.42
CA GLU A 653 -37.68 2.80 -51.66
C GLU A 653 -38.37 3.16 -50.32
N LEU A 654 -38.19 2.36 -49.27
CA LEU A 654 -38.71 2.68 -47.94
C LEU A 654 -38.08 3.98 -47.41
N LEU A 655 -36.76 4.12 -47.54
CA LEU A 655 -36.07 5.32 -47.05
C LEU A 655 -36.59 6.56 -47.74
N LEU A 656 -36.82 6.52 -49.07
CA LEU A 656 -37.42 7.59 -49.83
C LEU A 656 -38.87 7.86 -49.39
N ALA A 657 -39.66 6.84 -49.16
CA ALA A 657 -41.04 7.00 -48.68
C ALA A 657 -41.08 7.66 -47.29
N LEU A 658 -40.21 7.25 -46.36
CA LEU A 658 -40.08 7.86 -45.04
C LEU A 658 -39.59 9.30 -45.08
N GLN A 659 -38.71 9.66 -46.01
CA GLN A 659 -38.20 11.02 -46.21
C GLN A 659 -39.21 11.94 -46.85
N ASN A 660 -40.14 11.41 -47.63
CA ASN A 660 -41.22 12.15 -48.30
C ASN A 660 -42.46 12.33 -47.43
N ASP A 661 -42.56 11.57 -46.32
CA ASP A 661 -43.66 11.77 -45.35
C ASP A 661 -43.39 13.02 -44.52
N ALA A 662 -44.20 14.06 -44.68
CA ALA A 662 -44.02 15.35 -44.04
C ALA A 662 -43.99 15.33 -42.52
N SER A 663 -44.68 14.32 -41.92
CA SER A 663 -44.71 14.15 -40.45
C SER A 663 -43.50 13.40 -39.91
N LEU A 664 -42.83 12.58 -40.73
CA LEU A 664 -41.74 11.71 -40.36
C LEU A 664 -40.37 12.17 -40.80
N GLN A 665 -40.27 13.05 -41.77
CA GLN A 665 -39.04 13.50 -42.43
C GLN A 665 -37.95 13.96 -41.42
N SER A 666 -38.34 14.72 -40.41
CA SER A 666 -37.40 15.18 -39.35
C SER A 666 -36.86 14.09 -38.48
N SER A 667 -37.68 13.05 -38.25
CA SER A 667 -37.37 11.93 -37.33
C SER A 667 -36.62 10.79 -38.01
N VAL A 668 -36.68 10.66 -39.34
CA VAL A 668 -35.99 9.57 -40.08
C VAL A 668 -34.49 9.49 -39.73
N LYS A 669 -33.81 10.64 -39.61
CA LYS A 669 -32.39 10.71 -39.33
C LYS A 669 -32.02 10.21 -37.92
N MET A 670 -32.94 10.19 -36.97
CA MET A 670 -32.73 9.65 -35.62
C MET A 670 -32.56 8.11 -35.65
N PHE A 671 -33.23 7.42 -36.56
CA PHE A 671 -33.20 5.97 -36.64
C PHE A 671 -32.26 5.46 -37.72
N VAL A 672 -32.21 6.11 -38.89
CA VAL A 672 -31.48 5.58 -40.04
C VAL A 672 -30.71 6.67 -40.79
N SER A 673 -29.44 6.42 -41.08
CA SER A 673 -28.57 7.31 -41.82
C SER A 673 -28.54 7.05 -43.34
N ASN A 674 -28.86 5.81 -43.76
CA ASN A 674 -28.84 5.41 -45.18
C ASN A 674 -29.64 4.11 -45.38
N SER A 675 -29.89 3.74 -46.64
CA SER A 675 -30.64 2.51 -46.99
C SER A 675 -30.00 1.21 -46.47
N ARG A 676 -28.68 1.13 -46.35
CA ARG A 676 -27.97 -0.01 -45.80
C ARG A 676 -28.23 -0.18 -44.29
N SER A 677 -28.24 0.94 -43.54
CA SER A 677 -28.58 0.92 -42.10
C SER A 677 -30.07 0.59 -41.90
N LEU A 678 -30.95 1.10 -42.73
CA LEU A 678 -32.37 0.76 -42.76
C LEU A 678 -32.59 -0.76 -43.00
N GLY A 679 -31.90 -1.33 -43.98
CA GLY A 679 -31.98 -2.76 -44.26
C GLY A 679 -31.53 -3.65 -43.10
N ARG A 680 -30.52 -3.19 -42.32
CA ARG A 680 -30.12 -3.92 -41.10
C ARG A 680 -31.17 -3.84 -40.00
N MET A 681 -31.81 -2.70 -39.81
CA MET A 681 -32.88 -2.55 -38.82
C MET A 681 -34.12 -3.39 -39.19
N LEU A 682 -34.50 -3.38 -40.45
CA LEU A 682 -35.58 -4.25 -40.95
C LEU A 682 -35.25 -5.73 -40.79
N ALA A 683 -33.98 -6.13 -40.99
CA ALA A 683 -33.56 -7.50 -40.76
C ALA A 683 -33.65 -7.89 -39.26
N SER A 684 -33.33 -6.95 -38.34
CA SER A 684 -33.52 -7.17 -36.90
C SER A 684 -35.00 -7.32 -36.53
N LEU A 685 -35.89 -6.49 -37.09
CA LEU A 685 -37.34 -6.61 -36.88
C LEU A 685 -37.89 -7.90 -37.45
N ALA A 686 -37.45 -8.31 -38.65
CA ALA A 686 -37.87 -9.55 -39.27
C ALA A 686 -37.45 -10.81 -38.46
N ALA A 687 -36.31 -10.71 -37.73
CA ALA A 687 -35.84 -11.79 -36.84
C ALA A 687 -36.66 -11.91 -35.54
N THR A 688 -37.32 -10.84 -35.10
CA THR A 688 -38.21 -10.83 -33.91
C THR A 688 -39.66 -11.24 -34.21
N GLY A 689 -40.04 -11.34 -35.46
CA GLY A 689 -41.08 -12.32 -35.85
C GLY A 689 -42.45 -11.78 -36.26
N ASP A 690 -42.89 -10.49 -36.07
CA ASP A 690 -44.35 -10.28 -36.17
C ASP A 690 -44.86 -9.31 -37.27
N LYS A 691 -44.06 -8.40 -37.80
CA LYS A 691 -44.61 -7.39 -38.68
C LYS A 691 -43.79 -7.10 -39.95
N VAL A 692 -42.58 -7.64 -40.01
CA VAL A 692 -41.65 -7.42 -41.11
C VAL A 692 -41.20 -8.73 -41.73
N GLU A 693 -41.54 -8.96 -42.97
CA GLU A 693 -41.11 -10.12 -43.75
C GLU A 693 -39.99 -9.70 -44.74
N ARG A 694 -39.01 -10.62 -44.87
CA ARG A 694 -37.91 -10.48 -45.83
C ARG A 694 -38.06 -11.51 -46.94
N LYS A 695 -38.08 -11.09 -48.20
CA LYS A 695 -37.98 -11.94 -49.38
C LYS A 695 -36.83 -11.49 -50.28
N THR A 696 -36.05 -12.43 -50.78
CA THR A 696 -34.96 -12.13 -51.73
C THR A 696 -35.30 -12.81 -53.06
N HIS A 697 -35.34 -12.03 -54.12
CA HIS A 697 -35.59 -12.51 -55.47
C HIS A 697 -34.56 -11.84 -56.41
N ASP A 698 -33.88 -12.62 -57.22
CA ASP A 698 -32.81 -12.19 -58.16
C ASP A 698 -31.76 -11.26 -57.55
N GLY A 699 -31.32 -11.54 -56.29
CA GLY A 699 -30.29 -10.76 -55.58
C GLY A 699 -30.81 -9.47 -54.96
N VAL A 700 -32.08 -9.11 -55.13
CA VAL A 700 -32.70 -7.93 -54.54
C VAL A 700 -33.53 -8.35 -53.33
N THR A 701 -33.28 -7.68 -52.18
CA THR A 701 -34.10 -7.89 -50.98
C THR A 701 -35.31 -6.96 -50.98
N ILE A 702 -36.48 -7.55 -50.92
CA ILE A 702 -37.78 -6.86 -50.80
C ILE A 702 -38.31 -7.11 -49.39
N TRP A 703 -38.73 -6.04 -48.77
CA TRP A 703 -39.37 -6.00 -47.47
C TRP A 703 -40.89 -5.90 -47.61
N ARG A 704 -41.59 -6.62 -46.79
CA ARG A 704 -43.02 -6.48 -46.60
C ARG A 704 -43.29 -6.14 -45.16
N ILE A 705 -43.98 -5.00 -44.93
CA ILE A 705 -44.25 -4.46 -43.63
C ILE A 705 -45.75 -4.40 -43.43
N THR A 706 -46.29 -5.16 -42.45
CA THR A 706 -47.69 -5.27 -42.10
C THR A 706 -47.97 -4.63 -40.76
N LEU A 707 -49.20 -4.11 -40.57
CA LEU A 707 -49.65 -3.55 -39.28
C LEU A 707 -49.92 -4.63 -38.26
#